data_dacb1fd15449e822a0910d5590ab269c
#
_entry.id   dacb1fd15449e822a0910d5590ab269c
#
_cell.length_a   1.000
_cell.length_b   1.000
_cell.length_c   1.000
_cell.angle_alpha   90.00
_cell.angle_beta   90.00
_cell.angle_gamma   90.00
#
_symmetry.space_group_name_H-M   'P 1'
#
loop_
_entity.id
_entity.type
_entity.pdbx_description
1 polymer ?
#
loop_
_entity_poly.entity_id
_entity_poly.type
_entity_poly.pdbx_seq_one_letter_code
_entity_poly.pdbx_strand_id
1 'polypeptide(L)'
;MRLGLRPRLLRTRPSLLDLIQKKNIDQISTSADRIPVLEDDVEPHRVPLPSSPLISPQPQSAAADQPPPPSITISEASDRAEKEITTAKMPPKQEKKQEHEGHGYVYSVSGPVIIAENMIGCAMYELARVGHDNLVGEVIRIEADKATIQVYEETAGVTVGDPVYRSGQPLSVELGPGLMETIYDGIQRPLKGIADAADSIYIPRGINLPALDRKKKWDFTPGDLKVGDHITGGDVFGSVFENSLFSDHKILLPPRARGTITRIADKGSYTVDEKILELDFNGTKTEYSMMHKWPVRVPRPSNEKLSSDQPLIVGQRVLDSLFPSVQGGTVCIPGAFGCGKTVISQSLSKFSNSDIIVYVGCGERGNEMAEVLMDFPELTIEVNGKKEPIMKRTTLIANTSNMPVAAREASIYTGITVAEYFRDQGKDVAMMADSSSRWAEALRELSGRLGEMPADQGFPAYLGAKLASFYERAGRVQTLGSPERYGSVSIVGAVSPPGGDFSDPVTTSTLNIVQVFWGLDKKLAQRKHFPSVNTSISYSKYTTPLDKYYAKHNPDFPRLRDRIKELLTTSDDLDQVVQLVGKSALGDSDKITLDVATLLKEDFLQQNGYSDYDQFCPLWKTEWMMKNMMAFHDEAQKAVAQGHSWVKIRESTSEIQSQLRSMKFELPSDGEEKVGKKASYEELLQKMTEKFASVVDE
;
A
#
# COMPACT_ATOMS: atom_id res chain seq x y z
N MET A 1 38.04 32.31 -49.12
CA MET A 1 37.00 33.29 -48.71
C MET A 1 36.32 32.78 -47.46
N ARG A 2 36.55 33.48 -46.33
CA ARG A 2 35.94 33.19 -45.02
C ARG A 2 34.60 33.93 -44.92
N LEU A 3 33.51 33.26 -44.60
CA LEU A 3 32.29 33.90 -44.13
C LEU A 3 31.87 33.23 -42.81
N GLY A 4 31.99 34.01 -41.76
CA GLY A 4 31.63 33.62 -40.40
C GLY A 4 30.13 33.70 -40.18
N LEU A 5 29.61 32.68 -39.52
CA LEU A 5 28.28 32.68 -38.93
C LEU A 5 28.42 32.75 -37.42
N ARG A 6 27.89 33.81 -36.82
CA ARG A 6 27.77 34.01 -35.38
C ARG A 6 26.61 33.11 -34.83
N PRO A 7 26.75 32.45 -33.68
CA PRO A 7 25.63 31.77 -33.07
C PRO A 7 24.71 32.76 -32.33
N ARG A 8 23.41 32.64 -32.55
CA ARG A 8 22.35 33.32 -31.80
C ARG A 8 22.30 32.73 -30.39
N LEU A 9 22.51 33.59 -29.39
CA LEU A 9 22.23 33.30 -27.97
C LEU A 9 20.72 33.07 -27.75
N LEU A 10 20.33 31.83 -27.50
CA LEU A 10 19.04 31.48 -26.91
C LEU A 10 19.04 31.93 -25.45
N ARG A 11 18.22 32.93 -25.11
CA ARG A 11 17.92 33.32 -23.74
C ARG A 11 17.09 32.19 -23.13
N THR A 12 17.69 31.36 -22.27
CA THR A 12 16.99 30.45 -21.39
C THR A 12 16.26 31.29 -20.34
N ARG A 13 14.96 31.04 -20.16
CA ARG A 13 14.18 31.59 -19.06
C ARG A 13 14.68 30.91 -17.76
N PRO A 14 14.85 31.67 -16.64
CA PRO A 14 15.24 31.06 -15.38
C PRO A 14 14.13 30.10 -14.88
N SER A 15 14.55 28.98 -14.32
CA SER A 15 13.65 27.97 -13.75
C SER A 15 12.93 28.53 -12.50
N LEU A 16 11.77 27.96 -12.20
CA LEU A 16 10.96 28.33 -11.03
C LEU A 16 11.75 28.22 -9.70
N LEU A 17 12.79 27.36 -9.67
CA LEU A 17 13.69 27.22 -8.51
C LEU A 17 14.53 28.47 -8.23
N ASP A 18 14.98 29.18 -9.27
CA ASP A 18 15.78 30.41 -9.11
C ASP A 18 14.97 31.58 -8.54
N LEU A 19 13.65 31.57 -8.74
CA LEU A 19 12.72 32.56 -8.19
C LEU A 19 12.36 32.29 -6.72
N ILE A 20 12.36 31.03 -6.31
CA ILE A 20 12.06 30.64 -4.91
C ILE A 20 13.26 30.90 -4.00
N GLN A 21 14.49 30.68 -4.47
CA GLN A 21 15.69 30.96 -3.68
C GLN A 21 15.93 32.45 -3.47
N LYS A 22 15.53 33.33 -4.39
CA LYS A 22 15.68 34.78 -4.21
C LYS A 22 14.70 35.43 -3.24
N LYS A 23 13.53 34.83 -3.00
CA LYS A 23 12.52 35.35 -2.05
C LYS A 23 12.78 35.00 -0.60
N ASN A 24 13.61 33.98 -0.30
CA ASN A 24 13.89 33.53 1.06
C ASN A 24 15.09 34.22 1.72
N ILE A 25 15.86 35.04 0.99
CA ILE A 25 17.05 35.70 1.55
C ILE A 25 16.71 37.10 2.13
N ASP A 26 15.64 37.74 1.70
CA ASP A 26 15.28 39.08 2.13
C ASP A 26 14.39 39.19 3.39
N GLN A 27 14.04 38.06 4.02
CA GLN A 27 13.19 38.03 5.24
C GLN A 27 13.92 37.59 6.54
N ILE A 28 15.24 37.41 6.55
CA ILE A 28 15.98 36.93 7.73
C ILE A 28 16.86 38.01 8.38
N SER A 29 16.72 39.29 8.03
CA SER A 29 17.55 40.34 8.64
C SER A 29 16.77 41.47 9.31
N THR A 30 15.83 41.16 10.22
CA THR A 30 15.40 42.15 11.26
C THR A 30 14.62 41.43 12.35
N SER A 31 15.28 40.97 13.40
CA SER A 31 14.88 41.07 14.81
C SER A 31 15.77 40.18 15.68
N ALA A 32 16.91 40.75 16.06
CA ALA A 32 17.64 40.29 17.22
C ALA A 32 17.59 41.47 18.22
N ASP A 33 16.74 41.37 19.23
CA ASP A 33 16.93 42.08 20.50
C ASP A 33 16.04 41.49 21.59
N ARG A 34 16.76 41.02 22.65
CA ARG A 34 16.42 41.03 24.06
C ARG A 34 15.28 40.09 24.57
N ILE A 35 15.70 39.01 25.21
CA ILE A 35 15.00 38.40 26.33
C ILE A 35 15.97 38.30 27.51
N PRO A 36 15.63 38.82 28.72
CA PRO A 36 16.48 38.72 29.91
C PRO A 36 16.34 37.35 30.58
N VAL A 37 17.49 36.89 31.06
CA VAL A 37 17.65 35.73 31.94
C VAL A 37 17.10 36.09 33.33
N LEU A 38 16.24 35.26 33.88
CA LEU A 38 15.94 35.19 35.31
C LEU A 38 16.23 33.76 35.77
N GLU A 39 17.28 33.65 36.56
CA GLU A 39 17.54 32.56 37.49
C GLU A 39 16.58 32.73 38.67
N ASP A 40 15.90 31.68 39.08
CA ASP A 40 15.46 31.51 40.47
C ASP A 40 15.29 30.00 40.78
N ASP A 41 16.03 29.61 41.81
CA ASP A 41 16.00 28.35 42.53
C ASP A 41 14.65 28.13 43.23
N VAL A 42 14.03 26.93 43.05
CA VAL A 42 13.06 26.42 44.03
C VAL A 42 13.18 24.90 44.16
N GLU A 43 13.53 24.44 45.35
CA GLU A 43 13.52 23.04 45.80
C GLU A 43 12.12 22.41 45.78
N PRO A 44 12.02 21.05 45.65
CA PRO A 44 10.72 20.35 45.60
C PRO A 44 10.19 20.00 47.00
N HIS A 45 9.07 20.54 47.36
CA HIS A 45 8.29 20.08 48.52
C HIS A 45 7.56 18.78 48.20
N ARG A 46 7.84 17.73 49.02
CA ARG A 46 7.09 16.48 49.12
C ARG A 46 5.73 16.72 49.77
N VAL A 47 4.65 16.24 49.13
CA VAL A 47 3.32 16.09 49.72
C VAL A 47 3.02 14.58 49.85
N PRO A 48 2.52 14.09 51.00
CA PRO A 48 2.28 12.67 51.26
C PRO A 48 0.97 12.18 50.68
N LEU A 49 0.98 10.94 50.18
CA LEU A 49 -0.15 10.18 49.72
C LEU A 49 -0.99 9.61 50.88
N PRO A 50 -2.33 9.58 50.81
CA PRO A 50 -3.15 8.84 51.77
C PRO A 50 -3.28 7.38 51.36
N SER A 51 -3.15 6.53 52.37
CA SER A 51 -3.25 5.09 52.36
C SER A 51 -4.66 4.58 52.06
N SER A 52 -4.78 3.62 51.15
CA SER A 52 -6.00 2.83 50.88
C SER A 52 -6.12 1.64 51.83
N PRO A 53 -7.31 1.23 52.24
CA PRO A 53 -7.49 -0.06 52.93
C PRO A 53 -7.81 -1.18 51.93
N LEU A 54 -7.15 -2.31 52.14
CA LEU A 54 -7.38 -3.61 51.53
C LEU A 54 -8.76 -4.17 51.98
N ILE A 55 -9.56 -4.62 51.00
CA ILE A 55 -10.72 -5.51 51.25
C ILE A 55 -10.53 -6.77 50.44
N SER A 56 -10.43 -7.89 51.15
CA SER A 56 -10.39 -9.24 50.60
C SER A 56 -11.78 -9.72 50.17
N PRO A 57 -11.93 -10.59 49.16
CA PRO A 57 -13.21 -11.20 48.86
C PRO A 57 -13.41 -12.53 49.61
N GLN A 58 -14.57 -12.73 50.21
CA GLN A 58 -15.08 -14.04 50.60
C GLN A 58 -16.25 -14.46 49.70
N PRO A 59 -16.46 -15.77 49.52
CA PRO A 59 -17.43 -16.32 48.56
C PRO A 59 -18.81 -16.52 49.22
N GLN A 60 -19.88 -16.24 48.53
CA GLN A 60 -21.21 -16.74 48.86
C GLN A 60 -21.91 -17.40 47.68
N SER A 61 -22.21 -18.66 47.89
CA SER A 61 -23.12 -19.51 47.14
C SER A 61 -24.57 -19.10 47.40
N ALA A 62 -25.39 -19.04 46.37
CA ALA A 62 -26.79 -19.52 46.43
C ALA A 62 -27.39 -19.51 45.01
N ALA A 63 -27.84 -20.69 44.63
CA ALA A 63 -28.66 -20.96 43.47
C ALA A 63 -30.07 -20.41 43.67
N ALA A 64 -30.67 -19.86 42.63
CA ALA A 64 -32.12 -19.75 42.49
C ALA A 64 -32.52 -19.93 41.03
N ASP A 65 -33.37 -20.93 40.83
CA ASP A 65 -34.03 -21.37 39.62
C ASP A 65 -34.67 -20.23 38.80
N GLN A 66 -34.44 -20.25 37.49
CA GLN A 66 -35.38 -19.71 36.50
C GLN A 66 -35.62 -20.74 35.40
N PRO A 67 -36.86 -20.94 34.95
CA PRO A 67 -37.22 -22.00 34.01
C PRO A 67 -36.85 -21.59 32.57
N PRO A 68 -36.62 -22.58 31.69
CA PRO A 68 -36.25 -22.33 30.28
C PRO A 68 -37.47 -21.92 29.44
N PRO A 69 -37.26 -21.17 28.33
CA PRO A 69 -38.32 -20.81 27.42
C PRO A 69 -38.82 -22.02 26.60
N PRO A 70 -40.10 -22.05 26.19
CA PRO A 70 -40.71 -23.21 25.57
C PRO A 70 -40.17 -23.45 24.14
N SER A 71 -39.83 -24.70 23.89
CA SER A 71 -39.53 -25.28 22.60
C SER A 71 -40.81 -25.36 21.75
N ILE A 72 -40.79 -24.75 20.56
CA ILE A 72 -41.84 -24.91 19.55
C ILE A 72 -41.53 -26.18 18.75
N THR A 73 -42.34 -27.19 18.94
CA THR A 73 -42.39 -28.43 18.16
C THR A 73 -43.14 -28.16 16.88
N ILE A 74 -42.51 -28.44 15.74
CA ILE A 74 -43.16 -28.49 14.43
C ILE A 74 -43.90 -29.83 14.37
N SER A 75 -45.22 -29.81 14.33
CA SER A 75 -46.05 -30.94 13.97
C SER A 75 -46.67 -30.72 12.61
N GLU A 76 -46.52 -31.74 11.80
CA GLU A 76 -47.12 -31.95 10.50
C GLU A 76 -48.64 -31.69 10.51
N ALA A 77 -49.12 -30.94 9.51
CA ALA A 77 -50.47 -31.05 9.02
C ALA A 77 -50.49 -30.80 7.53
N SER A 78 -50.55 -31.92 6.79
CA SER A 78 -50.83 -31.97 5.37
C SER A 78 -52.32 -31.70 5.10
N ASP A 79 -52.55 -31.28 3.85
CA ASP A 79 -53.77 -31.40 3.06
C ASP A 79 -55.02 -30.59 3.49
N ARG A 80 -55.25 -29.59 2.69
CA ARG A 80 -56.51 -29.16 2.02
C ARG A 80 -56.63 -27.67 1.87
N ALA A 81 -56.41 -27.21 0.65
CA ALA A 81 -57.22 -26.19 -0.03
C ALA A 81 -56.55 -25.71 -1.33
N GLU A 82 -56.59 -26.58 -2.35
CA GLU A 82 -56.76 -26.08 -3.71
C GLU A 82 -58.19 -25.58 -3.83
N LYS A 83 -58.37 -24.27 -4.02
CA LYS A 83 -59.37 -23.67 -4.89
C LYS A 83 -59.35 -22.15 -4.80
N GLU A 84 -59.27 -21.56 -5.98
CA GLU A 84 -59.66 -20.17 -6.28
C GLU A 84 -58.78 -19.03 -5.77
N ILE A 85 -57.69 -18.77 -6.49
CA ILE A 85 -57.16 -17.40 -6.61
C ILE A 85 -57.36 -16.98 -8.06
N THR A 86 -58.43 -16.25 -8.28
CA THR A 86 -58.74 -15.47 -9.46
C THR A 86 -57.56 -14.59 -9.84
N THR A 87 -57.13 -14.69 -11.07
CA THR A 87 -56.14 -13.81 -11.71
C THR A 87 -56.61 -12.37 -11.73
N ALA A 88 -56.24 -11.61 -10.71
CA ALA A 88 -56.27 -10.15 -10.80
C ALA A 88 -55.02 -9.69 -11.56
N LYS A 89 -55.18 -9.33 -12.82
CA LYS A 89 -54.18 -8.60 -13.62
C LYS A 89 -53.79 -7.34 -12.86
N MET A 90 -52.56 -7.33 -12.33
CA MET A 90 -51.93 -6.08 -11.92
C MET A 90 -51.80 -5.18 -13.16
N PRO A 91 -52.19 -3.91 -13.05
CA PRO A 91 -51.91 -2.95 -14.11
C PRO A 91 -50.43 -2.79 -14.28
N PRO A 92 -49.91 -2.54 -15.50
CA PRO A 92 -48.50 -2.30 -15.71
C PRO A 92 -48.06 -1.12 -14.83
N LYS A 93 -47.05 -1.33 -13.98
CA LYS A 93 -46.35 -0.24 -13.31
C LYS A 93 -45.80 0.66 -14.41
N GLN A 94 -46.47 1.77 -14.64
CA GLN A 94 -45.81 2.89 -15.30
C GLN A 94 -44.64 3.29 -14.41
N GLU A 95 -43.43 3.11 -14.92
CA GLU A 95 -42.25 3.79 -14.43
C GLU A 95 -42.48 5.29 -14.64
N LYS A 96 -43.11 5.92 -13.64
CA LYS A 96 -42.99 7.36 -13.49
C LYS A 96 -41.49 7.60 -13.26
N LYS A 97 -40.81 8.23 -14.21
CA LYS A 97 -39.69 9.09 -13.94
C LYS A 97 -40.12 10.00 -12.80
N GLN A 98 -39.75 9.63 -11.58
CA GLN A 98 -39.82 10.57 -10.47
C GLN A 98 -38.71 11.59 -10.74
N GLU A 99 -39.08 12.71 -11.33
CA GLU A 99 -38.41 13.97 -11.12
C GLU A 99 -38.39 14.16 -9.61
N HIS A 100 -37.21 14.08 -8.99
CA HIS A 100 -37.03 14.28 -7.57
C HIS A 100 -37.21 15.77 -7.25
N GLU A 101 -38.45 16.20 -7.10
CA GLU A 101 -38.83 17.42 -6.38
C GLU A 101 -38.57 17.17 -4.88
N GLY A 102 -37.36 17.44 -4.40
CA GLY A 102 -37.02 17.34 -3.00
C GLY A 102 -35.54 17.60 -2.79
N HIS A 103 -35.15 18.87 -2.83
CA HIS A 103 -33.83 19.29 -2.39
C HIS A 103 -33.82 19.30 -0.87
N GLY A 104 -32.74 18.73 -0.27
CA GLY A 104 -32.42 19.01 1.12
C GLY A 104 -31.84 20.41 1.26
N TYR A 105 -31.74 20.88 2.50
CA TYR A 105 -31.11 22.15 2.82
C TYR A 105 -30.11 22.01 3.93
N VAL A 106 -29.05 22.79 3.89
CA VAL A 106 -28.00 22.79 4.94
C VAL A 106 -28.63 23.31 6.24
N TYR A 107 -28.63 22.45 7.27
CA TYR A 107 -29.10 22.78 8.62
C TYR A 107 -27.98 23.35 9.49
N SER A 108 -26.78 22.73 9.43
CA SER A 108 -25.60 23.20 10.16
C SER A 108 -24.31 22.79 9.47
N VAL A 109 -23.23 23.55 9.71
CA VAL A 109 -21.90 23.31 9.14
C VAL A 109 -20.88 23.20 10.28
N SER A 110 -20.09 22.12 10.31
CA SER A 110 -19.00 21.91 11.26
C SER A 110 -17.74 21.41 10.52
N GLY A 111 -17.01 22.34 9.89
CA GLY A 111 -15.87 21.99 9.03
C GLY A 111 -16.31 21.08 7.87
N PRO A 112 -15.66 19.93 7.66
CA PRO A 112 -16.02 19.01 6.57
C PRO A 112 -17.32 18.24 6.81
N VAL A 113 -17.97 18.39 7.97
CA VAL A 113 -19.21 17.73 8.32
C VAL A 113 -20.37 18.72 8.23
N ILE A 114 -21.38 18.41 7.43
CA ILE A 114 -22.59 19.19 7.22
C ILE A 114 -23.79 18.34 7.59
N ILE A 115 -24.73 18.92 8.32
CA ILE A 115 -26.04 18.31 8.55
C ILE A 115 -27.01 18.98 7.60
N ALA A 116 -27.71 18.17 6.80
CA ALA A 116 -28.76 18.61 5.90
C ALA A 116 -30.11 18.10 6.40
N GLU A 117 -31.15 18.92 6.29
CA GLU A 117 -32.53 18.57 6.57
C GLU A 117 -33.32 18.31 5.28
N ASN A 118 -34.51 17.75 5.42
CA ASN A 118 -35.37 17.32 4.31
C ASN A 118 -34.71 16.25 3.40
N MET A 119 -33.95 15.35 4.02
CA MET A 119 -33.20 14.29 3.33
C MET A 119 -33.93 12.93 3.35
N ILE A 120 -35.27 12.94 3.45
CA ILE A 120 -36.09 11.72 3.50
C ILE A 120 -35.81 10.83 2.27
N GLY A 121 -35.54 9.54 2.53
CA GLY A 121 -35.26 8.56 1.48
C GLY A 121 -33.80 8.54 0.97
N CYS A 122 -32.86 9.30 1.57
CA CYS A 122 -31.46 9.16 1.27
C CYS A 122 -30.92 7.82 1.77
N ALA A 123 -29.90 7.31 1.12
CA ALA A 123 -29.21 6.07 1.49
C ALA A 123 -27.89 6.35 2.21
N MET A 124 -27.45 5.41 3.06
CA MET A 124 -26.10 5.44 3.62
C MET A 124 -25.05 5.36 2.51
N TYR A 125 -24.02 6.20 2.61
CA TYR A 125 -22.96 6.33 1.63
C TYR A 125 -23.40 6.87 0.26
N GLU A 126 -24.60 7.46 0.17
CA GLU A 126 -25.05 8.16 -1.03
C GLU A 126 -24.26 9.45 -1.21
N LEU A 127 -23.81 9.73 -2.45
CA LEU A 127 -23.22 11.02 -2.79
C LEU A 127 -24.28 12.12 -2.79
N ALA A 128 -23.91 13.25 -2.21
CA ALA A 128 -24.68 14.48 -2.24
C ALA A 128 -23.85 15.64 -2.82
N ARG A 129 -24.53 16.61 -3.40
CA ARG A 129 -23.96 17.88 -3.86
C ARG A 129 -24.44 18.98 -2.96
N VAL A 130 -23.53 19.65 -2.27
CA VAL A 130 -23.83 20.61 -1.21
C VAL A 130 -23.54 22.02 -1.67
N GLY A 131 -24.51 22.91 -1.42
CA GLY A 131 -24.38 24.33 -1.69
C GLY A 131 -24.45 24.71 -3.17
N HIS A 132 -24.33 25.99 -3.43
CA HIS A 132 -24.33 26.54 -4.79
C HIS A 132 -23.11 26.13 -5.62
N ASP A 133 -21.98 25.88 -4.96
CA ASP A 133 -20.75 25.39 -5.59
C ASP A 133 -20.81 23.88 -5.93
N ASN A 134 -21.89 23.16 -5.57
CA ASN A 134 -22.07 21.73 -5.80
C ASN A 134 -20.94 20.87 -5.22
N LEU A 135 -20.50 21.15 -4.00
CA LEU A 135 -19.43 20.43 -3.33
C LEU A 135 -19.78 18.96 -3.15
N VAL A 136 -18.84 18.09 -3.46
CA VAL A 136 -19.06 16.64 -3.36
C VAL A 136 -19.00 16.19 -1.90
N GLY A 137 -20.02 15.47 -1.44
CA GLY A 137 -20.08 14.88 -0.11
C GLY A 137 -20.73 13.51 -0.12
N GLU A 138 -20.60 12.77 0.97
CA GLU A 138 -21.17 11.44 1.19
C GLU A 138 -21.98 11.42 2.48
N VAL A 139 -23.16 10.81 2.43
CA VAL A 139 -24.02 10.62 3.60
C VAL A 139 -23.42 9.57 4.51
N ILE A 140 -23.03 9.94 5.74
CA ILE A 140 -22.39 9.07 6.72
C ILE A 140 -23.25 8.72 7.94
N ARG A 141 -24.37 9.45 8.13
CA ARG A 141 -25.33 9.20 9.20
C ARG A 141 -26.71 9.75 8.80
N ILE A 142 -27.76 9.05 9.17
CA ILE A 142 -29.14 9.43 8.88
C ILE A 142 -29.92 9.42 10.19
N GLU A 143 -30.58 10.53 10.51
CA GLU A 143 -31.41 10.71 11.69
C GLU A 143 -32.75 11.35 11.30
N ALA A 144 -33.79 10.53 11.23
CA ALA A 144 -35.13 10.95 10.79
C ALA A 144 -35.11 11.60 9.40
N ASP A 145 -35.38 12.90 9.30
CA ASP A 145 -35.36 13.70 8.07
C ASP A 145 -33.99 14.36 7.81
N LYS A 146 -33.02 14.20 8.73
CA LYS A 146 -31.69 14.79 8.63
C LYS A 146 -30.66 13.78 8.21
N ALA A 147 -29.74 14.23 7.36
CA ALA A 147 -28.56 13.46 6.98
C ALA A 147 -27.28 14.23 7.35
N THR A 148 -26.35 13.54 7.97
CA THR A 148 -24.99 14.05 8.17
C THR A 148 -24.14 13.68 6.96
N ILE A 149 -23.57 14.70 6.34
CA ILE A 149 -22.81 14.61 5.09
C ILE A 149 -21.35 14.96 5.38
N GLN A 150 -20.44 14.09 4.99
CA GLN A 150 -19.01 14.32 4.99
C GLN A 150 -18.61 14.89 3.64
N VAL A 151 -18.21 16.16 3.59
CA VAL A 151 -17.85 16.84 2.35
C VAL A 151 -16.36 16.63 2.04
N TYR A 152 -16.06 16.25 0.81
CA TYR A 152 -14.72 15.95 0.31
C TYR A 152 -13.91 17.17 -0.13
N GLU A 153 -14.55 18.34 -0.08
CA GLU A 153 -13.98 19.63 -0.47
C GLU A 153 -14.02 20.61 0.70
N GLU A 154 -13.39 21.76 0.53
CA GLU A 154 -13.42 22.82 1.54
C GLU A 154 -14.81 23.44 1.62
N THR A 155 -15.38 23.51 2.82
CA THR A 155 -16.75 23.98 3.08
C THR A 155 -16.83 25.47 3.42
N ALA A 156 -15.71 26.21 3.35
CA ALA A 156 -15.71 27.66 3.57
C ALA A 156 -16.69 28.32 2.59
N GLY A 157 -17.61 29.14 3.12
CA GLY A 157 -18.64 29.83 2.31
C GLY A 157 -19.96 29.08 2.15
N VAL A 158 -20.08 27.83 2.62
CA VAL A 158 -21.38 27.14 2.71
C VAL A 158 -22.18 27.74 3.85
N THR A 159 -23.45 28.08 3.59
CA THR A 159 -24.35 28.73 4.56
C THR A 159 -25.54 27.82 4.90
N VAL A 160 -26.14 28.09 6.07
CA VAL A 160 -27.39 27.44 6.47
C VAL A 160 -28.49 27.85 5.50
N GLY A 161 -29.23 26.88 4.99
CA GLY A 161 -30.27 27.08 3.97
C GLY A 161 -29.83 26.86 2.52
N ASP A 162 -28.52 26.63 2.28
CA ASP A 162 -28.04 26.26 0.95
C ASP A 162 -28.62 24.91 0.49
N PRO A 163 -28.86 24.73 -0.83
CA PRO A 163 -29.46 23.51 -1.35
C PRO A 163 -28.56 22.32 -1.26
N VAL A 164 -29.13 21.13 -1.05
CA VAL A 164 -28.41 19.84 -1.07
C VAL A 164 -29.10 18.89 -2.04
N TYR A 165 -28.37 18.45 -3.06
CA TYR A 165 -28.88 17.57 -4.11
C TYR A 165 -28.38 16.14 -3.89
N ARG A 166 -29.28 15.17 -3.99
CA ARG A 166 -28.96 13.74 -3.87
C ARG A 166 -28.61 13.16 -5.23
N SER A 167 -27.60 12.26 -5.27
CA SER A 167 -27.20 11.61 -6.52
C SER A 167 -27.86 10.24 -6.75
N GLY A 168 -28.41 9.62 -5.70
CA GLY A 168 -28.93 8.25 -5.74
C GLY A 168 -27.87 7.17 -5.88
N GLN A 169 -26.58 7.52 -5.83
CA GLN A 169 -25.45 6.59 -6.02
C GLN A 169 -24.36 6.82 -4.96
N PRO A 170 -23.67 5.77 -4.50
CA PRO A 170 -22.54 5.92 -3.61
C PRO A 170 -21.29 6.46 -4.33
N LEU A 171 -20.28 6.90 -3.54
CA LEU A 171 -18.97 7.24 -4.08
C LEU A 171 -18.42 6.05 -4.87
N SER A 172 -18.21 6.25 -6.15
CA SER A 172 -17.80 5.21 -7.08
C SER A 172 -16.66 5.70 -7.95
N VAL A 173 -15.74 4.79 -8.26
CA VAL A 173 -14.62 5.03 -9.18
C VAL A 173 -14.97 4.57 -10.58
N GLU A 174 -14.45 5.26 -11.58
CA GLU A 174 -14.51 4.89 -12.98
C GLU A 174 -13.36 3.94 -13.30
N LEU A 175 -13.70 2.76 -13.80
CA LEU A 175 -12.77 1.68 -14.09
C LEU A 175 -12.81 1.36 -15.58
N GLY A 176 -11.68 1.53 -16.26
CA GLY A 176 -11.55 1.34 -17.70
C GLY A 176 -10.15 1.75 -18.21
N PRO A 177 -9.90 1.72 -19.52
CA PRO A 177 -8.65 2.15 -20.13
C PRO A 177 -8.33 3.63 -19.85
N GLY A 178 -7.06 3.93 -19.52
CA GLY A 178 -6.60 5.28 -19.21
C GLY A 178 -6.39 5.56 -17.72
N LEU A 179 -6.45 4.53 -16.87
CA LEU A 179 -6.10 4.64 -15.46
C LEU A 179 -4.60 4.73 -15.24
N MET A 180 -3.79 4.12 -16.12
CA MET A 180 -2.34 4.17 -16.05
C MET A 180 -1.79 5.54 -16.42
N GLU A 181 -0.60 5.86 -15.91
CA GLU A 181 0.09 7.13 -16.16
C GLU A 181 -0.65 8.37 -15.63
N THR A 182 -1.73 8.17 -14.84
CA THR A 182 -2.58 9.26 -14.37
C THR A 182 -2.42 9.46 -12.88
N ILE A 183 -2.50 10.73 -12.45
CA ILE A 183 -2.45 11.14 -11.06
C ILE A 183 -3.83 11.64 -10.67
N TYR A 184 -4.42 10.99 -9.67
CA TYR A 184 -5.74 11.31 -9.13
C TYR A 184 -5.66 11.91 -7.73
N ASP A 185 -6.72 12.60 -7.34
CA ASP A 185 -6.96 12.93 -5.93
C ASP A 185 -7.69 11.80 -5.18
N GLY A 186 -8.02 12.03 -3.89
CA GLY A 186 -8.65 11.03 -3.03
C GLY A 186 -10.02 10.52 -3.50
N ILE A 187 -10.72 11.24 -4.36
CA ILE A 187 -12.03 10.88 -4.94
C ILE A 187 -11.97 10.62 -6.46
N GLN A 188 -10.78 10.31 -6.97
CA GLN A 188 -10.51 10.00 -8.37
C GLN A 188 -10.72 11.17 -9.35
N ARG A 189 -10.48 12.42 -8.94
CA ARG A 189 -10.42 13.52 -9.91
C ARG A 189 -9.01 13.60 -10.51
N PRO A 190 -8.84 13.74 -11.84
CA PRO A 190 -7.54 13.80 -12.49
C PRO A 190 -6.86 15.14 -12.22
N LEU A 191 -5.78 15.18 -11.43
CA LEU A 191 -5.11 16.42 -11.00
C LEU A 191 -4.56 17.23 -12.16
N LYS A 192 -3.96 16.57 -13.14
CA LYS A 192 -3.46 17.24 -14.36
C LYS A 192 -4.60 17.87 -15.15
N GLY A 193 -5.71 17.15 -15.34
CA GLY A 193 -6.88 17.67 -16.04
C GLY A 193 -7.51 18.87 -15.31
N ILE A 194 -7.48 18.87 -13.97
CA ILE A 194 -7.94 20.02 -13.18
C ILE A 194 -7.04 21.22 -13.37
N ALA A 195 -5.71 21.04 -13.31
CA ALA A 195 -4.74 22.12 -13.52
C ALA A 195 -4.88 22.75 -14.90
N ASP A 196 -5.03 21.91 -15.94
CA ASP A 196 -5.22 22.36 -17.34
C ASP A 196 -6.57 23.09 -17.53
N ALA A 197 -7.62 22.69 -16.81
CA ALA A 197 -8.95 23.29 -16.93
C ALA A 197 -9.11 24.59 -16.13
N ALA A 198 -8.42 24.67 -14.96
CA ALA A 198 -8.54 25.81 -14.06
C ALA A 198 -7.51 26.92 -14.31
N ASP A 199 -6.47 26.64 -15.09
CA ASP A 199 -5.30 27.51 -15.28
C ASP A 199 -4.74 28.02 -13.93
N SER A 200 -4.79 27.17 -12.91
CA SER A 200 -4.46 27.47 -11.52
C SER A 200 -3.72 26.31 -10.85
N ILE A 201 -2.82 26.64 -9.93
CA ILE A 201 -2.15 25.66 -9.07
C ILE A 201 -3.06 25.15 -7.93
N TYR A 202 -4.19 25.82 -7.70
CA TYR A 202 -5.17 25.42 -6.69
C TYR A 202 -6.34 24.68 -7.32
N ILE A 203 -6.85 23.67 -6.63
CA ILE A 203 -8.04 22.93 -7.05
C ILE A 203 -9.28 23.82 -6.77
N PRO A 204 -10.02 24.27 -7.80
CA PRO A 204 -11.25 25.03 -7.60
C PRO A 204 -12.31 24.16 -6.92
N ARG A 205 -13.16 24.79 -6.09
CA ARG A 205 -14.30 24.14 -5.45
C ARG A 205 -15.35 23.73 -6.47
N GLY A 206 -16.01 22.60 -6.25
CA GLY A 206 -17.10 22.11 -7.09
C GLY A 206 -16.70 21.63 -8.49
N ILE A 207 -15.39 21.62 -8.82
CA ILE A 207 -14.94 21.13 -10.12
C ILE A 207 -15.24 19.65 -10.26
N ASN A 208 -15.93 19.28 -11.33
CA ASN A 208 -16.31 17.90 -11.61
C ASN A 208 -15.81 17.49 -12.99
N LEU A 209 -14.61 16.91 -13.03
CA LEU A 209 -14.04 16.33 -14.24
C LEU A 209 -14.18 14.81 -14.20
N PRO A 210 -14.49 14.16 -15.34
CA PRO A 210 -14.48 12.71 -15.41
C PRO A 210 -13.08 12.16 -15.16
N ALA A 211 -12.99 11.02 -14.50
CA ALA A 211 -11.72 10.40 -14.16
C ALA A 211 -10.96 9.91 -15.40
N LEU A 212 -11.69 9.37 -16.37
CA LEU A 212 -11.15 8.89 -17.64
C LEU A 212 -11.36 9.93 -18.74
N ASP A 213 -10.39 10.07 -19.66
CA ASP A 213 -10.49 10.95 -20.80
C ASP A 213 -11.57 10.46 -21.80
N ARG A 214 -12.67 11.22 -21.90
CA ARG A 214 -13.81 10.91 -22.76
C ARG A 214 -13.53 11.14 -24.26
N LYS A 215 -12.48 11.88 -24.59
CA LYS A 215 -12.13 12.21 -25.99
C LYS A 215 -11.14 11.23 -26.58
N LYS A 216 -10.34 10.57 -25.75
CA LYS A 216 -9.34 9.61 -26.17
C LYS A 216 -10.02 8.38 -26.74
N LYS A 217 -9.59 7.99 -27.95
CA LYS A 217 -10.04 6.77 -28.62
C LYS A 217 -9.07 5.64 -28.34
N TRP A 218 -9.61 4.45 -28.17
CA TRP A 218 -8.87 3.23 -27.88
C TRP A 218 -9.18 2.18 -28.93
N ASP A 219 -8.16 1.46 -29.38
CA ASP A 219 -8.30 0.41 -30.38
C ASP A 219 -8.82 -0.88 -29.73
N PHE A 220 -10.13 -1.02 -29.77
CA PHE A 220 -10.84 -2.18 -29.20
C PHE A 220 -10.70 -3.38 -30.13
N THR A 221 -10.34 -4.51 -29.55
CA THR A 221 -10.35 -5.83 -30.21
C THR A 221 -11.34 -6.72 -29.48
N PRO A 222 -12.43 -7.19 -30.12
CA PRO A 222 -13.36 -8.11 -29.48
C PRO A 222 -12.67 -9.45 -29.19
N GLY A 223 -13.13 -10.12 -28.12
CA GLY A 223 -12.71 -11.47 -27.76
C GLY A 223 -13.37 -12.53 -28.63
N ASP A 224 -13.29 -13.79 -28.20
CA ASP A 224 -13.84 -14.94 -28.93
C ASP A 224 -15.37 -15.09 -28.81
N LEU A 225 -16.03 -14.20 -28.05
CA LEU A 225 -17.47 -14.20 -27.78
C LEU A 225 -18.28 -13.76 -29.00
N LYS A 226 -19.43 -14.41 -29.20
CA LYS A 226 -20.31 -14.18 -30.35
C LYS A 226 -21.71 -13.77 -29.89
N VAL A 227 -22.46 -13.15 -30.80
CA VAL A 227 -23.88 -12.87 -30.61
C VAL A 227 -24.62 -14.22 -30.37
N GLY A 228 -25.39 -14.25 -29.29
CA GLY A 228 -26.09 -15.45 -28.82
C GLY A 228 -25.42 -16.15 -27.63
N ASP A 229 -24.15 -15.84 -27.33
CA ASP A 229 -23.47 -16.39 -26.16
C ASP A 229 -24.03 -15.78 -24.87
N HIS A 230 -24.12 -16.60 -23.82
CA HIS A 230 -24.52 -16.14 -22.51
C HIS A 230 -23.27 -15.79 -21.69
N ILE A 231 -23.21 -14.55 -21.17
CA ILE A 231 -22.09 -14.06 -20.39
C ILE A 231 -22.51 -13.57 -18.99
N THR A 232 -21.57 -13.64 -18.09
CA THR A 232 -21.74 -13.27 -16.68
C THR A 232 -20.70 -12.28 -16.23
N GLY A 233 -20.90 -11.69 -15.04
CA GLY A 233 -19.98 -10.71 -14.48
C GLY A 233 -18.55 -11.22 -14.39
N GLY A 234 -17.61 -10.43 -14.86
CA GLY A 234 -16.19 -10.76 -14.92
C GLY A 234 -15.72 -11.38 -16.24
N ASP A 235 -16.64 -11.80 -17.14
CA ASP A 235 -16.23 -12.30 -18.45
C ASP A 235 -15.51 -11.22 -19.27
N VAL A 236 -14.45 -11.63 -19.96
CA VAL A 236 -13.68 -10.75 -20.86
C VAL A 236 -14.36 -10.75 -22.22
N PHE A 237 -14.86 -9.60 -22.66
CA PHE A 237 -15.49 -9.49 -23.97
C PHE A 237 -14.63 -8.77 -25.02
N GLY A 238 -13.48 -8.25 -24.61
CA GLY A 238 -12.51 -7.66 -25.53
C GLY A 238 -11.26 -7.16 -24.80
N SER A 239 -10.33 -6.60 -25.56
CA SER A 239 -9.11 -6.01 -25.04
C SER A 239 -8.73 -4.74 -25.78
N VAL A 240 -7.88 -3.94 -25.15
CA VAL A 240 -7.35 -2.67 -25.65
C VAL A 240 -5.86 -2.60 -25.40
N PHE A 241 -5.10 -2.08 -26.34
CA PHE A 241 -3.70 -1.74 -26.11
C PHE A 241 -3.63 -0.41 -25.35
N GLU A 242 -3.10 -0.40 -24.14
CA GLU A 242 -2.95 0.82 -23.34
C GLU A 242 -1.55 1.42 -23.47
N ASN A 243 -0.49 0.66 -23.20
CA ASN A 243 0.89 1.08 -23.39
C ASN A 243 1.85 -0.12 -23.51
N SER A 244 3.17 0.15 -23.62
CA SER A 244 4.20 -0.88 -23.85
C SER A 244 4.41 -1.84 -22.67
N LEU A 245 4.10 -1.44 -21.44
CA LEU A 245 4.18 -2.29 -20.23
C LEU A 245 2.85 -2.97 -19.93
N PHE A 246 1.75 -2.39 -20.37
CA PHE A 246 0.40 -2.90 -20.21
C PHE A 246 -0.32 -2.98 -21.55
N SER A 247 0.09 -3.95 -22.36
CA SER A 247 -0.36 -4.10 -23.75
C SER A 247 -1.72 -4.76 -23.91
N ASP A 248 -2.19 -5.49 -22.91
CA ASP A 248 -3.47 -6.25 -22.92
C ASP A 248 -4.36 -5.81 -21.75
N HIS A 249 -4.98 -4.64 -21.92
CA HIS A 249 -6.00 -4.17 -20.98
C HIS A 249 -7.32 -4.87 -21.31
N LYS A 250 -7.70 -5.84 -20.50
CA LYS A 250 -8.91 -6.63 -20.69
C LYS A 250 -10.15 -5.83 -20.29
N ILE A 251 -11.15 -5.84 -21.18
CA ILE A 251 -12.43 -5.19 -20.91
C ILE A 251 -13.38 -6.25 -20.34
N LEU A 252 -13.78 -6.01 -19.09
CA LEU A 252 -14.56 -6.96 -18.28
C LEU A 252 -16.02 -6.52 -18.18
N LEU A 253 -16.92 -7.50 -18.25
CA LEU A 253 -18.32 -7.25 -17.88
C LEU A 253 -18.41 -6.91 -16.38
N PRO A 254 -19.17 -5.87 -15.98
CA PRO A 254 -19.32 -5.52 -14.56
C PRO A 254 -19.76 -6.72 -13.72
N PRO A 255 -19.26 -6.92 -12.48
CA PRO A 255 -19.47 -8.15 -11.71
C PRO A 255 -20.93 -8.57 -11.45
N ARG A 256 -21.87 -7.61 -11.50
CA ARG A 256 -23.32 -7.86 -11.28
C ARG A 256 -24.11 -8.01 -12.55
N ALA A 257 -23.47 -7.83 -13.71
CA ALA A 257 -24.12 -7.94 -15.01
C ALA A 257 -24.17 -9.38 -15.49
N ARG A 258 -25.20 -9.72 -16.26
CA ARG A 258 -25.38 -11.01 -16.93
C ARG A 258 -26.39 -10.89 -18.07
N GLY A 259 -26.30 -11.75 -19.04
CA GLY A 259 -27.26 -11.78 -20.14
C GLY A 259 -26.72 -12.47 -21.37
N THR A 260 -27.53 -12.52 -22.42
CA THR A 260 -27.17 -13.06 -23.73
C THR A 260 -26.74 -11.90 -24.63
N ILE A 261 -25.62 -12.06 -25.33
CA ILE A 261 -25.10 -11.03 -26.25
C ILE A 261 -26.06 -10.86 -27.42
N THR A 262 -26.62 -9.67 -27.58
CA THR A 262 -27.42 -9.28 -28.75
C THR A 262 -26.62 -8.49 -29.76
N ARG A 263 -25.59 -7.77 -29.29
CA ARG A 263 -24.67 -7.01 -30.13
C ARG A 263 -23.32 -6.88 -29.44
N ILE A 264 -22.25 -7.06 -30.20
CA ILE A 264 -20.87 -6.72 -29.84
C ILE A 264 -20.26 -5.91 -30.97
N ALA A 265 -19.48 -4.88 -30.63
CA ALA A 265 -18.82 -4.04 -31.62
C ALA A 265 -17.67 -4.76 -32.32
N ASP A 266 -17.50 -4.49 -33.60
CA ASP A 266 -16.35 -4.96 -34.38
C ASP A 266 -15.06 -4.29 -33.92
N LYS A 267 -13.92 -4.86 -34.35
CA LYS A 267 -12.60 -4.26 -34.12
C LYS A 267 -12.55 -2.84 -34.68
N GLY A 268 -12.27 -1.86 -33.81
CA GLY A 268 -12.29 -0.46 -34.17
C GLY A 268 -11.83 0.46 -33.05
N SER A 269 -11.81 1.76 -33.32
CA SER A 269 -11.36 2.80 -32.42
C SER A 269 -12.57 3.48 -31.78
N TYR A 270 -12.75 3.25 -30.48
CA TYR A 270 -13.92 3.73 -29.70
C TYR A 270 -13.47 4.57 -28.50
N THR A 271 -14.34 5.45 -28.03
CA THR A 271 -14.16 6.15 -26.74
C THR A 271 -14.65 5.27 -25.59
N VAL A 272 -14.27 5.62 -24.36
CA VAL A 272 -14.66 4.85 -23.17
C VAL A 272 -16.16 4.86 -22.88
N ASP A 273 -16.92 5.83 -23.42
CA ASP A 273 -18.37 5.95 -23.22
C ASP A 273 -19.21 5.31 -24.33
N GLU A 274 -18.61 5.08 -25.52
CA GLU A 274 -19.33 4.45 -26.62
C GLU A 274 -19.78 3.04 -26.25
N LYS A 275 -21.03 2.71 -26.64
CA LYS A 275 -21.64 1.43 -26.31
C LYS A 275 -21.18 0.35 -27.29
N ILE A 276 -20.36 -0.57 -26.78
CA ILE A 276 -19.71 -1.64 -27.56
C ILE A 276 -20.32 -3.02 -27.35
N LEU A 277 -21.12 -3.20 -26.30
CA LEU A 277 -21.77 -4.47 -25.98
C LEU A 277 -23.23 -4.22 -25.58
N GLU A 278 -24.17 -5.03 -26.08
CA GLU A 278 -25.58 -5.04 -25.69
C GLU A 278 -25.95 -6.44 -25.23
N LEU A 279 -26.53 -6.56 -24.06
CA LEU A 279 -27.02 -7.81 -23.47
C LEU A 279 -28.53 -7.78 -23.30
N ASP A 280 -29.18 -8.90 -23.54
CA ASP A 280 -30.56 -9.14 -23.15
C ASP A 280 -30.61 -10.07 -21.94
N PHE A 281 -31.28 -9.64 -20.90
CA PHE A 281 -31.59 -10.46 -19.75
C PHE A 281 -33.08 -10.33 -19.39
N ASN A 282 -33.82 -11.42 -19.54
CA ASN A 282 -35.27 -11.49 -19.31
C ASN A 282 -36.06 -10.42 -20.10
N GLY A 283 -35.67 -10.14 -21.34
CA GLY A 283 -36.32 -9.16 -22.19
C GLY A 283 -35.92 -7.70 -21.91
N THR A 284 -35.00 -7.49 -20.98
CA THR A 284 -34.44 -6.16 -20.71
C THR A 284 -33.07 -6.02 -21.37
N LYS A 285 -32.96 -5.13 -22.32
CA LYS A 285 -31.72 -4.81 -23.02
C LYS A 285 -30.91 -3.81 -22.23
N THR A 286 -29.64 -4.11 -21.98
CA THR A 286 -28.69 -3.23 -21.29
C THR A 286 -27.43 -3.08 -22.13
N GLU A 287 -27.00 -1.84 -22.29
CA GLU A 287 -25.78 -1.49 -23.05
C GLU A 287 -24.59 -1.26 -22.13
N TYR A 288 -23.43 -1.74 -22.54
CA TYR A 288 -22.16 -1.60 -21.84
C TYR A 288 -21.11 -0.94 -22.72
N SER A 289 -20.23 -0.18 -22.07
CA SER A 289 -19.09 0.46 -22.69
C SER A 289 -17.76 -0.14 -22.19
N MET A 290 -16.61 0.41 -22.59
CA MET A 290 -15.31 -0.04 -22.13
C MET A 290 -15.04 0.30 -20.66
N MET A 291 -15.85 1.15 -20.05
CA MET A 291 -15.72 1.51 -18.64
C MET A 291 -16.97 1.15 -17.85
N HIS A 292 -16.80 0.94 -16.55
CA HIS A 292 -17.90 0.85 -15.59
C HIS A 292 -17.54 1.54 -14.27
N LYS A 293 -18.56 1.85 -13.46
CA LYS A 293 -18.39 2.42 -12.13
C LYS A 293 -18.51 1.35 -11.06
N TRP A 294 -17.71 1.48 -9.99
CA TRP A 294 -17.76 0.58 -8.85
C TRP A 294 -17.67 1.36 -7.53
N PRO A 295 -18.54 1.06 -6.53
CA PRO A 295 -18.51 1.72 -5.22
C PRO A 295 -17.22 1.42 -4.48
N VAL A 296 -16.51 2.46 -3.99
CA VAL A 296 -15.18 2.30 -3.38
C VAL A 296 -15.20 1.51 -2.07
N ARG A 297 -16.29 1.61 -1.31
CA ARG A 297 -16.43 0.93 0.00
C ARG A 297 -16.84 -0.55 -0.13
N VAL A 298 -17.20 -1.00 -1.32
CA VAL A 298 -17.62 -2.37 -1.57
C VAL A 298 -16.47 -3.14 -2.22
N PRO A 299 -15.93 -4.19 -1.57
CA PRO A 299 -14.92 -5.04 -2.19
C PRO A 299 -15.42 -5.65 -3.50
N ARG A 300 -14.55 -5.75 -4.50
CA ARG A 300 -14.90 -6.43 -5.75
C ARG A 300 -14.94 -7.94 -5.52
N PRO A 301 -16.00 -8.60 -5.94
CA PRO A 301 -16.17 -10.03 -5.70
C PRO A 301 -15.15 -10.87 -6.47
N SER A 302 -14.77 -11.99 -5.90
CA SER A 302 -13.93 -13.02 -6.50
C SER A 302 -14.59 -14.37 -6.36
N ASN A 303 -14.18 -15.35 -7.16
CA ASN A 303 -14.70 -16.71 -7.10
C ASN A 303 -14.18 -17.39 -5.81
N GLU A 304 -12.87 -17.40 -5.62
CA GLU A 304 -12.22 -18.03 -4.47
C GLU A 304 -10.97 -17.25 -4.05
N LYS A 305 -10.69 -17.23 -2.74
CA LYS A 305 -9.41 -16.78 -2.20
C LYS A 305 -8.44 -17.94 -2.11
N LEU A 306 -7.25 -17.76 -2.66
CA LEU A 306 -6.21 -18.78 -2.72
C LEU A 306 -5.10 -18.53 -1.71
N SER A 307 -4.38 -19.58 -1.36
CA SER A 307 -3.14 -19.43 -0.59
C SER A 307 -2.06 -18.76 -1.46
N SER A 308 -1.34 -17.81 -0.89
CA SER A 308 -0.24 -17.14 -1.58
C SER A 308 1.04 -17.94 -1.40
N ASP A 309 1.58 -18.48 -2.48
CA ASP A 309 2.76 -19.34 -2.53
C ASP A 309 3.91 -18.75 -3.37
N GLN A 310 3.71 -17.56 -3.94
CA GLN A 310 4.71 -16.85 -4.74
C GLN A 310 5.29 -15.68 -3.95
N PRO A 311 6.64 -15.51 -3.92
CA PRO A 311 7.26 -14.39 -3.22
C PRO A 311 6.99 -13.07 -3.93
N LEU A 312 6.74 -12.02 -3.13
CA LEU A 312 6.81 -10.64 -3.58
C LEU A 312 8.27 -10.19 -3.45
N ILE A 313 8.97 -10.10 -4.57
CA ILE A 313 10.39 -9.72 -4.60
C ILE A 313 10.49 -8.21 -4.61
N VAL A 314 11.25 -7.65 -3.68
CA VAL A 314 11.46 -6.21 -3.51
C VAL A 314 12.82 -5.76 -4.06
N GLY A 315 13.79 -6.69 -4.13
CA GLY A 315 15.16 -6.40 -4.53
C GLY A 315 16.04 -5.87 -3.39
N GLN A 316 15.51 -5.85 -2.17
CA GLN A 316 16.27 -5.50 -0.97
C GLN A 316 16.58 -6.74 -0.16
N ARG A 317 17.89 -7.02 0.02
CA ARG A 317 18.38 -8.26 0.64
C ARG A 317 17.77 -8.54 2.01
N VAL A 318 17.70 -7.54 2.87
CA VAL A 318 17.13 -7.69 4.23
C VAL A 318 15.67 -8.11 4.20
N LEU A 319 14.89 -7.59 3.25
CA LEU A 319 13.45 -7.88 3.13
C LEU A 319 13.23 -9.24 2.48
N ASP A 320 13.86 -9.48 1.34
CA ASP A 320 13.65 -10.70 0.56
C ASP A 320 14.25 -11.95 1.25
N SER A 321 15.37 -11.79 1.99
CA SER A 321 16.01 -12.92 2.67
C SER A 321 15.41 -13.21 4.04
N LEU A 322 15.34 -12.22 4.94
CA LEU A 322 14.99 -12.45 6.34
C LEU A 322 13.48 -12.34 6.59
N PHE A 323 12.78 -11.45 5.89
CA PHE A 323 11.37 -11.12 6.13
C PHE A 323 10.55 -11.12 4.86
N PRO A 324 10.54 -12.22 4.08
CA PRO A 324 9.90 -12.25 2.77
C PRO A 324 8.39 -12.02 2.86
N SER A 325 7.85 -11.34 1.87
CA SER A 325 6.41 -11.23 1.63
C SER A 325 5.98 -12.09 0.44
N VAL A 326 4.67 -12.20 0.25
CA VAL A 326 4.07 -12.97 -0.86
C VAL A 326 3.23 -12.06 -1.75
N GLN A 327 3.03 -12.44 -2.99
CA GLN A 327 2.02 -11.81 -3.84
C GLN A 327 0.63 -12.06 -3.25
N GLY A 328 -0.13 -10.98 -3.02
CA GLY A 328 -1.36 -11.02 -2.25
C GLY A 328 -1.17 -10.93 -0.73
N GLY A 329 0.03 -10.61 -0.26
CA GLY A 329 0.35 -10.47 1.15
C GLY A 329 0.01 -9.10 1.74
N THR A 330 0.05 -9.03 3.07
CA THR A 330 -0.13 -7.80 3.83
C THR A 330 1.13 -7.47 4.61
N VAL A 331 1.66 -6.26 4.38
CA VAL A 331 2.92 -5.77 4.94
C VAL A 331 2.70 -4.45 5.65
N CYS A 332 3.33 -4.27 6.79
CA CYS A 332 3.41 -3.00 7.50
C CYS A 332 4.87 -2.53 7.60
N ILE A 333 5.12 -1.26 7.28
CA ILE A 333 6.41 -0.59 7.43
C ILE A 333 6.29 0.51 8.48
N PRO A 334 6.35 0.20 9.77
CA PRO A 334 6.32 1.23 10.79
C PRO A 334 7.72 1.76 11.06
N GLY A 335 7.79 3.05 11.30
CA GLY A 335 9.05 3.70 11.65
C GLY A 335 8.88 5.19 11.89
N ALA A 336 9.79 5.77 12.67
CA ALA A 336 9.85 7.19 12.88
C ALA A 336 10.08 7.95 11.56
N PHE A 337 9.81 9.24 11.58
CA PHE A 337 10.12 10.11 10.44
C PHE A 337 11.62 10.07 10.11
N GLY A 338 11.94 10.02 8.81
CA GLY A 338 13.32 9.97 8.32
C GLY A 338 14.00 8.58 8.40
N CYS A 339 13.27 7.51 8.72
CA CYS A 339 13.81 6.15 8.71
C CYS A 339 13.81 5.47 7.33
N GLY A 340 13.36 6.16 6.26
CA GLY A 340 13.39 5.63 4.89
C GLY A 340 12.16 4.84 4.47
N LYS A 341 10.98 5.07 5.08
CA LYS A 341 9.71 4.44 4.65
C LYS A 341 9.40 4.67 3.18
N THR A 342 9.38 5.94 2.77
CA THR A 342 9.08 6.35 1.39
C THR A 342 10.09 5.77 0.41
N VAL A 343 11.39 5.73 0.77
CA VAL A 343 12.43 5.13 -0.07
C VAL A 343 12.21 3.62 -0.29
N ILE A 344 11.77 2.89 0.74
CA ILE A 344 11.42 1.47 0.59
C ILE A 344 10.19 1.33 -0.33
N SER A 345 9.18 2.16 -0.18
CA SER A 345 7.98 2.16 -1.02
C SER A 345 8.31 2.49 -2.48
N GLN A 346 9.19 3.46 -2.74
CA GLN A 346 9.69 3.78 -4.09
C GLN A 346 10.50 2.62 -4.68
N SER A 347 11.42 2.02 -3.91
CA SER A 347 12.19 0.86 -4.34
C SER A 347 11.29 -0.31 -4.71
N LEU A 348 10.27 -0.58 -3.91
CA LEU A 348 9.27 -1.61 -4.19
C LEU A 348 8.48 -1.30 -5.47
N SER A 349 8.09 -0.05 -5.68
CA SER A 349 7.42 0.39 -6.91
C SER A 349 8.31 0.20 -8.15
N LYS A 350 9.62 0.45 -8.02
CA LYS A 350 10.57 0.34 -9.12
C LYS A 350 10.92 -1.12 -9.45
N PHE A 351 11.16 -1.94 -8.44
CA PHE A 351 11.82 -3.23 -8.61
C PHE A 351 10.95 -4.46 -8.33
N SER A 352 9.74 -4.27 -7.76
CA SER A 352 8.89 -5.42 -7.47
C SER A 352 8.51 -6.19 -8.73
N ASN A 353 8.35 -7.49 -8.54
CA ASN A 353 7.85 -8.40 -9.57
C ASN A 353 6.33 -8.33 -9.77
N SER A 354 5.67 -7.27 -9.25
CA SER A 354 4.27 -6.99 -9.52
C SER A 354 4.09 -6.40 -10.92
N ASP A 355 3.00 -6.77 -11.60
CA ASP A 355 2.67 -6.23 -12.93
C ASP A 355 2.31 -4.75 -12.84
N ILE A 356 1.53 -4.38 -11.82
CA ILE A 356 0.92 -3.04 -11.67
C ILE A 356 1.16 -2.52 -10.27
N ILE A 357 1.36 -1.22 -10.20
CA ILE A 357 1.57 -0.47 -8.97
C ILE A 357 0.42 0.52 -8.77
N VAL A 358 -0.17 0.52 -7.59
CA VAL A 358 -1.10 1.56 -7.15
C VAL A 358 -0.49 2.25 -5.93
N TYR A 359 -0.04 3.49 -6.11
CA TYR A 359 0.56 4.26 -5.03
C TYR A 359 -0.45 5.26 -4.48
N VAL A 360 -0.72 5.21 -3.18
CA VAL A 360 -1.65 6.09 -2.48
C VAL A 360 -0.88 6.91 -1.46
N GLY A 361 -0.65 8.18 -1.77
CA GLY A 361 -0.13 9.18 -0.84
C GLY A 361 -1.28 9.72 0.00
N CYS A 362 -1.43 9.20 1.21
CA CYS A 362 -2.53 9.53 2.10
C CYS A 362 -2.06 10.47 3.22
N GLY A 363 -2.32 11.76 3.06
CA GLY A 363 -2.00 12.77 4.06
C GLY A 363 -0.52 13.09 4.23
N GLU A 364 0.32 12.67 3.28
CA GLU A 364 1.72 13.02 3.30
C GLU A 364 1.97 14.50 3.03
N ARG A 365 3.14 14.98 3.37
CA ARG A 365 3.50 16.38 3.19
C ARG A 365 3.60 16.71 1.71
N GLY A 366 3.21 17.92 1.35
CA GLY A 366 3.25 18.36 -0.03
C GLY A 366 4.62 18.25 -0.70
N ASN A 367 5.72 18.50 0.05
CA ASN A 367 7.08 18.37 -0.46
C ASN A 367 7.48 16.91 -0.71
N GLU A 368 7.12 15.97 0.19
CA GLU A 368 7.40 14.54 0.01
C GLU A 368 6.61 13.96 -1.17
N MET A 369 5.35 14.37 -1.29
CA MET A 369 4.54 13.98 -2.45
C MET A 369 5.05 14.61 -3.74
N ALA A 370 5.56 15.84 -3.72
CA ALA A 370 6.18 16.47 -4.88
C ALA A 370 7.43 15.71 -5.33
N GLU A 371 8.28 15.23 -4.41
CA GLU A 371 9.41 14.36 -4.75
C GLU A 371 8.92 13.09 -5.45
N VAL A 372 7.92 12.38 -4.90
CA VAL A 372 7.33 11.20 -5.53
C VAL A 372 6.81 11.51 -6.94
N LEU A 373 6.10 12.63 -7.11
CA LEU A 373 5.54 13.03 -8.40
C LEU A 373 6.61 13.46 -9.43
N MET A 374 7.78 13.90 -8.96
CA MET A 374 8.92 14.23 -9.82
C MET A 374 9.77 13.00 -10.14
N ASP A 375 10.02 12.14 -9.14
CA ASP A 375 10.90 10.99 -9.27
C ASP A 375 10.26 9.86 -10.10
N PHE A 376 8.97 9.56 -9.88
CA PHE A 376 8.29 8.44 -10.54
C PHE A 376 8.31 8.52 -12.07
N PRO A 377 8.12 9.66 -12.74
CA PRO A 377 8.25 9.77 -14.20
C PRO A 377 9.69 9.57 -14.69
N GLU A 378 10.70 9.89 -13.87
CA GLU A 378 12.12 9.73 -14.20
C GLU A 378 12.63 8.31 -13.95
N LEU A 379 11.98 7.57 -13.05
CA LEU A 379 12.33 6.18 -12.77
C LEU A 379 12.00 5.31 -13.98
N THR A 380 12.97 4.51 -14.39
CA THR A 380 12.84 3.60 -15.53
C THR A 380 13.11 2.18 -15.12
N ILE A 381 12.41 1.24 -15.77
CA ILE A 381 12.71 -0.19 -15.73
C ILE A 381 13.19 -0.63 -17.11
N GLU A 382 14.05 -1.63 -17.14
CA GLU A 382 14.50 -2.22 -18.40
C GLU A 382 13.63 -3.44 -18.72
N VAL A 383 12.92 -3.35 -19.85
CA VAL A 383 12.08 -4.44 -20.36
C VAL A 383 12.48 -4.69 -21.81
N ASN A 384 12.88 -5.94 -22.11
CA ASN A 384 13.34 -6.33 -23.46
C ASN A 384 14.45 -5.44 -24.01
N GLY A 385 15.40 -4.99 -23.16
CA GLY A 385 16.53 -4.14 -23.56
C GLY A 385 16.14 -2.68 -23.83
N LYS A 386 14.93 -2.26 -23.47
CA LYS A 386 14.47 -0.86 -23.56
C LYS A 386 14.15 -0.32 -22.17
N LYS A 387 14.60 0.92 -21.92
CA LYS A 387 14.23 1.65 -20.71
C LYS A 387 12.84 2.26 -20.87
N GLU A 388 11.92 1.85 -20.03
CA GLU A 388 10.53 2.32 -20.00
C GLU A 388 10.22 3.01 -18.68
N PRO A 389 9.50 4.16 -18.65
CA PRO A 389 9.10 4.81 -17.40
C PRO A 389 8.18 3.91 -16.57
N ILE A 390 8.41 3.87 -15.26
CA ILE A 390 7.55 3.05 -14.35
C ILE A 390 6.12 3.56 -14.28
N MET A 391 5.88 4.83 -14.59
CA MET A 391 4.53 5.40 -14.67
C MET A 391 3.61 4.62 -15.61
N LYS A 392 4.16 3.96 -16.64
CA LYS A 392 3.37 3.13 -17.57
C LYS A 392 2.69 1.93 -16.90
N ARG A 393 3.16 1.51 -15.74
CA ARG A 393 2.54 0.46 -14.91
C ARG A 393 1.99 0.98 -13.59
N THR A 394 1.94 2.31 -13.41
CA THR A 394 1.61 2.93 -12.12
C THR A 394 0.41 3.83 -12.23
N THR A 395 -0.48 3.75 -11.24
CA THR A 395 -1.54 4.73 -10.96
C THR A 395 -1.22 5.41 -9.63
N LEU A 396 -1.20 6.75 -9.62
CA LEU A 396 -0.95 7.53 -8.42
C LEU A 396 -2.25 8.16 -7.89
N ILE A 397 -2.45 8.08 -6.58
CA ILE A 397 -3.54 8.77 -5.88
C ILE A 397 -2.90 9.65 -4.83
N ALA A 398 -3.02 10.96 -4.99
CA ALA A 398 -2.37 11.94 -4.13
C ALA A 398 -3.40 12.74 -3.34
N ASN A 399 -3.41 12.55 -2.02
CA ASN A 399 -4.12 13.41 -1.09
C ASN A 399 -3.13 13.91 -0.03
N THR A 400 -2.63 15.13 -0.20
CA THR A 400 -1.64 15.73 0.69
C THR A 400 -2.28 16.22 2.01
N SER A 401 -1.44 16.54 2.99
CA SER A 401 -1.89 16.95 4.34
C SER A 401 -2.68 18.25 4.37
N ASN A 402 -2.55 19.10 3.35
CA ASN A 402 -3.30 20.34 3.18
C ASN A 402 -4.61 20.19 2.39
N MET A 403 -4.86 19.00 1.85
CA MET A 403 -6.13 18.69 1.19
C MET A 403 -7.21 18.28 2.20
N PRO A 404 -8.50 18.33 1.83
CA PRO A 404 -9.61 18.03 2.73
C PRO A 404 -9.52 16.66 3.38
N VAL A 405 -9.83 16.59 4.68
CA VAL A 405 -9.70 15.41 5.53
C VAL A 405 -10.57 14.25 5.06
N ALA A 406 -11.79 14.58 4.61
CA ALA A 406 -12.73 13.58 4.12
C ALA A 406 -12.23 12.88 2.84
N ALA A 407 -11.63 13.64 1.91
CA ALA A 407 -11.00 13.07 0.72
C ALA A 407 -9.78 12.19 1.08
N ARG A 408 -9.07 12.51 2.18
CA ARG A 408 -8.00 11.67 2.72
C ARG A 408 -8.53 10.33 3.20
N GLU A 409 -9.66 10.30 3.90
CA GLU A 409 -10.31 9.06 4.32
C GLU A 409 -10.73 8.19 3.11
N ALA A 410 -11.25 8.82 2.05
CA ALA A 410 -11.69 8.11 0.85
C ALA A 410 -10.53 7.57 0.00
N SER A 411 -9.34 8.20 0.01
CA SER A 411 -8.23 7.91 -0.89
C SER A 411 -7.78 6.45 -0.86
N ILE A 412 -7.73 5.83 0.31
CA ILE A 412 -7.36 4.41 0.48
C ILE A 412 -8.38 3.49 -0.20
N TYR A 413 -9.68 3.80 -0.08
CA TYR A 413 -10.73 3.00 -0.73
C TYR A 413 -10.72 3.17 -2.24
N THR A 414 -10.44 4.36 -2.72
CA THR A 414 -10.22 4.63 -4.16
C THR A 414 -9.07 3.78 -4.68
N GLY A 415 -7.93 3.79 -3.99
CA GLY A 415 -6.74 3.03 -4.39
C GLY A 415 -6.96 1.52 -4.41
N ILE A 416 -7.54 0.98 -3.34
CA ILE A 416 -7.76 -0.47 -3.28
C ILE A 416 -8.77 -0.95 -4.31
N THR A 417 -9.78 -0.12 -4.66
CA THR A 417 -10.75 -0.49 -5.70
C THR A 417 -10.12 -0.51 -7.09
N VAL A 418 -9.22 0.43 -7.38
CA VAL A 418 -8.42 0.42 -8.63
C VAL A 418 -7.50 -0.81 -8.65
N ALA A 419 -6.85 -1.14 -7.52
CA ALA A 419 -6.01 -2.33 -7.43
C ALA A 419 -6.81 -3.64 -7.68
N GLU A 420 -7.98 -3.76 -7.08
CA GLU A 420 -8.88 -4.90 -7.31
C GLU A 420 -9.37 -5.01 -8.76
N TYR A 421 -9.55 -3.89 -9.46
CA TYR A 421 -9.92 -3.89 -10.87
C TYR A 421 -8.83 -4.53 -11.75
N PHE A 422 -7.57 -4.21 -11.50
CA PHE A 422 -6.46 -4.82 -12.23
C PHE A 422 -6.21 -6.27 -11.81
N ARG A 423 -6.41 -6.60 -10.53
CA ARG A 423 -6.45 -7.99 -10.06
C ARG A 423 -7.45 -8.82 -10.85
N ASP A 424 -8.66 -8.31 -11.09
CA ASP A 424 -9.72 -9.01 -11.83
C ASP A 424 -9.35 -9.25 -13.30
N GLN A 425 -8.39 -8.53 -13.84
CA GLN A 425 -7.80 -8.80 -15.15
C GLN A 425 -6.76 -9.92 -15.15
N GLY A 426 -6.45 -10.49 -13.98
CA GLY A 426 -5.44 -11.54 -13.81
C GLY A 426 -4.03 -10.98 -13.63
N LYS A 427 -3.89 -9.79 -13.01
CA LYS A 427 -2.62 -9.13 -12.74
C LYS A 427 -2.24 -9.22 -11.27
N ASP A 428 -0.93 -9.26 -11.02
CA ASP A 428 -0.38 -9.11 -9.69
C ASP A 428 -0.15 -7.64 -9.41
N VAL A 429 -0.91 -7.10 -8.44
CA VAL A 429 -0.92 -5.67 -8.12
C VAL A 429 -0.28 -5.46 -6.75
N ALA A 430 0.66 -4.51 -6.66
CA ALA A 430 1.15 -4.01 -5.39
C ALA A 430 0.55 -2.64 -5.11
N MET A 431 -0.16 -2.52 -3.99
CA MET A 431 -0.69 -1.25 -3.50
C MET A 431 0.17 -0.76 -2.34
N MET A 432 0.72 0.44 -2.47
CA MET A 432 1.39 1.16 -1.40
C MET A 432 0.47 2.21 -0.80
N ALA A 433 0.33 2.21 0.53
CA ALA A 433 -0.42 3.23 1.26
C ALA A 433 0.54 3.99 2.19
N ASP A 434 0.94 5.19 1.78
CA ASP A 434 1.84 6.05 2.54
C ASP A 434 1.09 7.35 2.95
N SER A 435 0.66 7.54 4.21
CA SER A 435 0.75 6.60 5.32
C SER A 435 -0.63 6.30 5.92
N SER A 436 -0.82 5.08 6.35
CA SER A 436 -2.06 4.66 7.04
C SER A 436 -2.27 5.39 8.38
N SER A 437 -1.21 5.91 9.02
CA SER A 437 -1.33 6.77 10.21
C SER A 437 -2.09 8.05 9.91
N ARG A 438 -1.84 8.68 8.75
CA ARG A 438 -2.54 9.90 8.34
C ARG A 438 -3.99 9.63 7.97
N TRP A 439 -4.28 8.46 7.44
CA TRP A 439 -5.65 7.99 7.26
C TRP A 439 -6.38 7.84 8.60
N ALA A 440 -5.72 7.23 9.60
CA ALA A 440 -6.27 7.11 10.95
C ALA A 440 -6.48 8.48 11.62
N GLU A 441 -5.56 9.44 11.42
CA GLU A 441 -5.77 10.83 11.86
C GLU A 441 -7.02 11.46 11.23
N ALA A 442 -7.27 11.20 9.95
CA ALA A 442 -8.51 11.66 9.29
C ALA A 442 -9.75 11.06 9.94
N LEU A 443 -9.74 9.76 10.27
CA LEU A 443 -10.83 9.12 11.00
C LEU A 443 -11.02 9.74 12.38
N ARG A 444 -9.95 10.05 13.10
CA ARG A 444 -10.02 10.70 14.41
C ARG A 444 -10.64 12.10 14.32
N GLU A 445 -10.24 12.89 13.33
CA GLU A 445 -10.80 14.23 13.14
C GLU A 445 -12.29 14.18 12.80
N LEU A 446 -12.69 13.28 11.90
CA LEU A 446 -14.10 13.12 11.51
C LEU A 446 -14.95 12.64 12.70
N SER A 447 -14.52 11.62 13.41
CA SER A 447 -15.18 11.09 14.61
C SER A 447 -15.35 12.17 15.69
N GLY A 448 -14.31 12.99 15.94
CA GLY A 448 -14.39 14.11 16.85
C GLY A 448 -15.44 15.17 16.45
N ARG A 449 -15.55 15.48 15.16
CA ARG A 449 -16.57 16.42 14.64
C ARG A 449 -18.00 15.86 14.67
N LEU A 450 -18.12 14.52 14.59
CA LEU A 450 -19.40 13.81 14.75
C LEU A 450 -19.84 13.70 16.21
N GLY A 451 -18.97 14.08 17.17
CA GLY A 451 -19.23 13.94 18.60
C GLY A 451 -19.26 12.48 19.07
N GLU A 452 -18.60 11.58 18.34
CA GLU A 452 -18.49 10.17 18.75
C GLU A 452 -17.59 10.06 19.99
N MET A 453 -17.91 9.07 20.84
CA MET A 453 -17.10 8.82 22.03
C MET A 453 -15.71 8.33 21.66
N PRO A 454 -14.63 9.04 22.06
CA PRO A 454 -13.27 8.64 21.72
C PRO A 454 -12.81 7.44 22.52
N ALA A 455 -12.01 6.57 21.89
CA ALA A 455 -11.23 5.52 22.53
C ALA A 455 -9.79 6.00 22.79
N ASP A 456 -8.83 5.08 22.81
CA ASP A 456 -7.43 5.35 23.10
C ASP A 456 -6.84 6.46 22.22
N GLN A 457 -6.17 7.43 22.84
CA GLN A 457 -5.55 8.59 22.20
C GLN A 457 -6.49 9.40 21.29
N GLY A 458 -7.79 9.35 21.53
CA GLY A 458 -8.80 10.09 20.77
C GLY A 458 -9.21 9.45 19.44
N PHE A 459 -8.77 8.24 19.13
CA PHE A 459 -9.21 7.50 17.95
C PHE A 459 -10.62 6.90 18.15
N PRO A 460 -11.38 6.69 17.07
CA PRO A 460 -12.67 6.01 17.16
C PRO A 460 -12.49 4.53 17.56
N ALA A 461 -13.42 3.99 18.33
CA ALA A 461 -13.39 2.59 18.78
C ALA A 461 -13.38 1.56 17.62
N TYR A 462 -13.88 1.95 16.44
CA TYR A 462 -13.92 1.10 15.24
C TYR A 462 -12.65 1.19 14.38
N LEU A 463 -11.59 1.86 14.83
CA LEU A 463 -10.33 1.99 14.06
C LEU A 463 -9.78 0.62 13.63
N GLY A 464 -9.67 -0.33 14.57
CA GLY A 464 -9.18 -1.68 14.26
C GLY A 464 -10.04 -2.41 13.24
N ALA A 465 -11.36 -2.31 13.34
CA ALA A 465 -12.28 -2.94 12.39
C ALA A 465 -12.17 -2.34 10.97
N LYS A 466 -12.01 -1.02 10.85
CA LYS A 466 -11.80 -0.37 9.54
C LYS A 466 -10.44 -0.73 8.94
N LEU A 467 -9.38 -0.79 9.73
CA LEU A 467 -8.07 -1.27 9.28
C LEU A 467 -8.14 -2.72 8.81
N ALA A 468 -8.80 -3.60 9.58
CA ALA A 468 -8.98 -4.99 9.20
C ALA A 468 -9.73 -5.12 7.87
N SER A 469 -10.84 -4.41 7.70
CA SER A 469 -11.64 -4.45 6.46
C SER A 469 -10.87 -3.96 5.24
N PHE A 470 -9.92 -3.04 5.41
CA PHE A 470 -9.03 -2.59 4.35
C PHE A 470 -7.99 -3.66 3.99
N TYR A 471 -7.26 -4.19 4.97
CA TYR A 471 -6.23 -5.21 4.72
C TYR A 471 -6.80 -6.55 4.26
N GLU A 472 -8.05 -6.89 4.63
CA GLU A 472 -8.76 -8.09 4.14
C GLU A 472 -9.05 -8.08 2.63
N ARG A 473 -8.99 -6.91 1.99
CA ARG A 473 -9.10 -6.79 0.53
C ARG A 473 -7.85 -7.29 -0.21
N ALA A 474 -6.72 -7.44 0.49
CA ALA A 474 -5.54 -8.12 -0.03
C ALA A 474 -5.79 -9.63 -0.18
N GLY A 475 -5.06 -10.24 -1.07
CA GLY A 475 -5.06 -11.68 -1.28
C GLY A 475 -4.80 -12.05 -2.73
N ARG A 476 -4.45 -13.32 -2.93
CA ARG A 476 -4.45 -13.97 -4.23
C ARG A 476 -5.82 -14.62 -4.45
N VAL A 477 -6.41 -14.41 -5.59
CA VAL A 477 -7.77 -14.87 -5.88
C VAL A 477 -7.87 -15.50 -7.26
N GLN A 478 -8.81 -16.43 -7.38
CA GLN A 478 -9.39 -16.80 -8.67
C GLN A 478 -10.49 -15.76 -8.99
N THR A 479 -10.35 -15.07 -10.11
CA THR A 479 -11.27 -14.00 -10.49
C THR A 479 -12.59 -14.55 -11.03
N LEU A 480 -13.60 -13.68 -11.09
CA LEU A 480 -14.87 -14.02 -11.74
C LEU A 480 -14.71 -14.10 -13.26
N GLY A 481 -15.58 -14.89 -13.89
CA GLY A 481 -15.77 -14.94 -15.34
C GLY A 481 -14.73 -15.74 -16.09
N SER A 482 -14.91 -15.79 -17.42
CA SER A 482 -14.09 -16.53 -18.37
C SER A 482 -13.21 -15.60 -19.20
N PRO A 483 -12.01 -16.06 -19.63
CA PRO A 483 -11.33 -17.28 -19.23
C PRO A 483 -10.90 -17.26 -17.76
N GLU A 484 -10.65 -18.43 -17.18
CA GLU A 484 -10.16 -18.57 -15.80
C GLU A 484 -8.86 -17.77 -15.62
N ARG A 485 -8.81 -16.93 -14.58
CA ARG A 485 -7.70 -16.03 -14.30
C ARG A 485 -7.39 -16.00 -12.81
N TYR A 486 -6.11 -15.82 -12.52
CA TYR A 486 -5.59 -15.65 -11.18
C TYR A 486 -4.95 -14.27 -11.10
N GLY A 487 -5.20 -13.55 -10.03
CA GLY A 487 -4.58 -12.27 -9.77
C GLY A 487 -4.42 -12.03 -8.27
N SER A 488 -3.57 -11.10 -7.91
CA SER A 488 -3.33 -10.79 -6.51
C SER A 488 -3.32 -9.28 -6.23
N VAL A 489 -3.66 -8.90 -5.00
CA VAL A 489 -3.44 -7.56 -4.46
C VAL A 489 -2.60 -7.69 -3.21
N SER A 490 -1.37 -7.19 -3.26
CA SER A 490 -0.48 -7.05 -2.11
C SER A 490 -0.65 -5.65 -1.53
N ILE A 491 -0.84 -5.53 -0.22
CA ILE A 491 -0.94 -4.23 0.46
C ILE A 491 0.32 -4.00 1.31
N VAL A 492 1.00 -2.90 1.04
CA VAL A 492 2.15 -2.42 1.82
C VAL A 492 1.77 -1.08 2.45
N GLY A 493 1.50 -1.09 3.74
CA GLY A 493 1.10 0.09 4.50
C GLY A 493 2.26 0.68 5.29
N ALA A 494 2.62 1.92 5.00
CA ALA A 494 3.54 2.66 5.85
C ALA A 494 2.80 3.21 7.08
N VAL A 495 3.41 3.06 8.25
CA VAL A 495 2.88 3.58 9.52
C VAL A 495 3.91 4.53 10.12
N SER A 496 3.46 5.69 10.60
CA SER A 496 4.32 6.73 11.16
C SER A 496 3.98 6.95 12.65
N PRO A 497 4.39 6.02 13.54
CA PRO A 497 4.10 6.17 14.96
C PRO A 497 4.77 7.43 15.53
N PRO A 498 4.07 8.24 16.34
CA PRO A 498 4.63 9.42 16.99
C PRO A 498 5.86 9.05 17.85
N GLY A 499 6.96 9.78 17.68
CA GLY A 499 8.21 9.49 18.42
C GLY A 499 8.90 8.18 18.02
N GLY A 500 8.32 7.34 17.17
CA GLY A 500 8.79 5.99 16.85
C GLY A 500 8.35 4.93 17.87
N ASP A 501 7.32 5.22 18.66
CA ASP A 501 6.77 4.31 19.65
C ASP A 501 5.74 3.37 19.01
N PHE A 502 6.05 2.09 18.97
CA PHE A 502 5.18 1.07 18.38
C PHE A 502 3.97 0.69 19.24
N SER A 503 3.83 1.24 20.46
CA SER A 503 2.64 1.09 21.31
C SER A 503 1.48 2.00 20.89
N ASP A 504 1.69 2.87 19.90
CA ASP A 504 0.66 3.70 19.28
C ASP A 504 -0.55 2.86 18.81
N PRO A 505 -1.80 3.28 19.07
CA PRO A 505 -3.00 2.50 18.73
C PRO A 505 -3.12 2.09 17.26
N VAL A 506 -2.69 2.95 16.34
CA VAL A 506 -2.73 2.65 14.90
C VAL A 506 -1.73 1.55 14.57
N THR A 507 -0.51 1.66 15.10
CA THR A 507 0.56 0.68 14.90
C THR A 507 0.17 -0.66 15.50
N THR A 508 -0.29 -0.69 16.75
CA THR A 508 -0.71 -1.91 17.44
C THR A 508 -1.88 -2.60 16.73
N SER A 509 -2.90 -1.83 16.32
CA SER A 509 -4.03 -2.38 15.56
C SER A 509 -3.57 -2.97 14.22
N THR A 510 -2.66 -2.28 13.51
CA THR A 510 -2.12 -2.77 12.24
C THR A 510 -1.31 -4.04 12.41
N LEU A 511 -0.45 -4.12 13.45
CA LEU A 511 0.35 -5.31 13.76
C LEU A 511 -0.49 -6.57 13.99
N ASN A 512 -1.65 -6.43 14.62
CA ASN A 512 -2.56 -7.54 14.87
C ASN A 512 -3.21 -8.09 13.59
N ILE A 513 -3.20 -7.32 12.50
CA ILE A 513 -3.87 -7.66 11.24
C ILE A 513 -2.88 -8.19 10.20
N VAL A 514 -1.72 -7.51 10.03
CA VAL A 514 -0.76 -7.84 8.97
C VAL A 514 0.04 -9.11 9.26
N GLN A 515 0.53 -9.73 8.20
CA GLN A 515 1.33 -10.96 8.32
C GLN A 515 2.84 -10.68 8.25
N VAL A 516 3.24 -9.52 7.75
CA VAL A 516 4.65 -9.11 7.65
C VAL A 516 4.85 -7.75 8.31
N PHE A 517 5.89 -7.65 9.11
CA PHE A 517 6.29 -6.46 9.83
C PHE A 517 7.75 -6.12 9.52
N TRP A 518 7.96 -4.99 8.86
CA TRP A 518 9.29 -4.44 8.57
C TRP A 518 9.53 -3.22 9.46
N GLY A 519 9.89 -3.47 10.70
CA GLY A 519 10.11 -2.43 11.71
C GLY A 519 11.36 -1.62 11.43
N LEU A 520 11.23 -0.31 11.24
CA LEU A 520 12.37 0.58 11.00
C LEU A 520 12.89 1.19 12.30
N ASP A 521 14.21 1.17 12.47
CA ASP A 521 14.90 1.67 13.66
C ASP A 521 15.54 3.04 13.40
N LYS A 522 15.23 4.01 14.26
CA LYS A 522 15.78 5.36 14.19
C LYS A 522 17.30 5.39 14.44
N LYS A 523 17.83 4.50 15.31
CA LYS A 523 19.25 4.44 15.61
C LYS A 523 20.06 3.93 14.40
N LEU A 524 19.52 2.95 13.65
CA LEU A 524 20.12 2.48 12.41
C LEU A 524 20.12 3.59 11.35
N ALA A 525 19.00 4.29 11.17
CA ALA A 525 18.91 5.42 10.25
C ALA A 525 19.90 6.54 10.60
N GLN A 526 20.07 6.88 11.88
CA GLN A 526 21.05 7.87 12.36
C GLN A 526 22.50 7.45 12.06
N ARG A 527 22.79 6.15 12.08
CA ARG A 527 24.11 5.58 11.67
C ARG A 527 24.27 5.50 10.15
N LYS A 528 23.27 5.95 9.38
CA LYS A 528 23.22 5.84 7.91
C LYS A 528 23.23 4.40 7.41
N HIS A 529 22.73 3.46 8.22
CA HIS A 529 22.51 2.08 7.83
C HIS A 529 21.12 1.97 7.19
N PHE A 530 21.08 1.76 5.89
CA PHE A 530 19.85 1.61 5.11
C PHE A 530 19.87 0.32 4.28
N PRO A 531 18.71 -0.35 4.13
CA PRO A 531 17.44 -0.10 4.81
C PRO A 531 17.57 -0.22 6.34
N SER A 532 16.92 0.68 7.08
CA SER A 532 17.05 0.73 8.54
C SER A 532 16.15 -0.29 9.26
N VAL A 533 16.04 -1.48 8.70
CA VAL A 533 15.21 -2.58 9.22
C VAL A 533 15.83 -3.19 10.47
N ASN A 534 15.09 -3.18 11.55
CA ASN A 534 15.49 -3.85 12.80
C ASN A 534 15.20 -5.34 12.71
N THR A 535 16.25 -6.15 12.71
CA THR A 535 16.17 -7.62 12.54
C THR A 535 15.58 -8.34 13.75
N SER A 536 15.68 -7.74 14.95
CA SER A 536 15.21 -8.36 16.19
C SER A 536 13.70 -8.24 16.41
N ILE A 537 13.07 -7.18 15.86
CA ILE A 537 11.61 -6.93 16.01
C ILE A 537 10.82 -7.26 14.76
N SER A 538 11.45 -7.29 13.59
CA SER A 538 10.78 -7.58 12.32
C SER A 538 10.44 -9.06 12.18
N TYR A 539 9.33 -9.36 11.52
CA TYR A 539 8.91 -10.74 11.27
C TYR A 539 8.17 -10.90 9.95
N SER A 540 8.11 -12.13 9.46
CA SER A 540 7.23 -12.57 8.39
C SER A 540 6.61 -13.91 8.77
N LYS A 541 5.27 -14.01 8.66
CA LYS A 541 4.53 -15.26 8.83
C LYS A 541 4.41 -16.04 7.51
N TYR A 542 4.92 -15.49 6.41
CA TYR A 542 4.89 -16.14 5.10
C TYR A 542 6.09 -17.06 4.83
N THR A 543 6.99 -17.23 5.78
CA THR A 543 8.14 -18.13 5.62
C THR A 543 7.71 -19.56 5.29
N THR A 544 6.78 -20.13 6.07
CA THR A 544 6.25 -21.49 5.85
C THR A 544 5.48 -21.66 4.53
N PRO A 545 4.55 -20.78 4.14
CA PRO A 545 3.91 -20.86 2.82
C PRO A 545 4.90 -20.82 1.65
N LEU A 546 6.00 -20.06 1.78
CA LEU A 546 7.04 -19.93 0.76
C LEU A 546 8.01 -21.12 0.69
N ASP A 547 8.03 -22.02 1.67
CA ASP A 547 8.94 -23.18 1.67
C ASP A 547 8.75 -24.05 0.43
N LYS A 548 7.52 -24.16 -0.09
CA LYS A 548 7.23 -24.89 -1.35
C LYS A 548 7.90 -24.25 -2.56
N TYR A 549 7.89 -22.93 -2.62
CA TYR A 549 8.55 -22.17 -3.68
C TYR A 549 10.08 -22.36 -3.59
N TYR A 550 10.67 -22.14 -2.40
CA TYR A 550 12.11 -22.27 -2.21
C TYR A 550 12.61 -23.69 -2.39
N ALA A 551 11.86 -24.70 -1.96
CA ALA A 551 12.22 -26.12 -2.20
C ALA A 551 12.42 -26.44 -3.68
N LYS A 552 11.67 -25.76 -4.56
CA LYS A 552 11.76 -25.95 -6.02
C LYS A 552 12.85 -25.12 -6.69
N HIS A 553 13.07 -23.85 -6.23
CA HIS A 553 13.91 -22.89 -6.92
C HIS A 553 15.24 -22.63 -6.19
N ASN A 554 15.23 -22.60 -4.88
CA ASN A 554 16.36 -22.22 -4.01
C ASN A 554 16.37 -23.06 -2.72
N PRO A 555 16.68 -24.37 -2.77
CA PRO A 555 16.47 -25.31 -1.66
C PRO A 555 17.27 -24.97 -0.39
N ASP A 556 18.44 -24.32 -0.51
CA ASP A 556 19.26 -23.92 0.63
C ASP A 556 18.80 -22.64 1.32
N PHE A 557 17.98 -21.85 0.65
CA PHE A 557 17.60 -20.50 1.08
C PHE A 557 16.92 -20.47 2.47
N PRO A 558 15.91 -21.30 2.80
CA PRO A 558 15.29 -21.31 4.12
C PRO A 558 16.30 -21.61 5.24
N ARG A 559 17.16 -22.61 5.05
CA ARG A 559 18.18 -22.99 6.03
C ARG A 559 19.18 -21.85 6.27
N LEU A 560 19.64 -21.18 5.21
CA LEU A 560 20.58 -20.06 5.33
C LEU A 560 19.94 -18.87 6.03
N ARG A 561 18.69 -18.57 5.71
CA ARG A 561 17.91 -17.51 6.38
C ARG A 561 17.81 -17.73 7.89
N ASP A 562 17.44 -18.94 8.29
CA ASP A 562 17.23 -19.26 9.71
C ASP A 562 18.55 -19.20 10.48
N ARG A 563 19.62 -19.70 9.91
CA ARG A 563 20.96 -19.62 10.49
C ARG A 563 21.47 -18.18 10.63
N ILE A 564 21.24 -17.33 9.63
CA ILE A 564 21.62 -15.91 9.72
C ILE A 564 20.81 -15.21 10.82
N LYS A 565 19.50 -15.49 10.95
CA LYS A 565 18.68 -14.96 12.06
C LYS A 565 19.22 -15.37 13.42
N GLU A 566 19.54 -16.65 13.59
CA GLU A 566 20.13 -17.18 14.81
C GLU A 566 21.47 -16.49 15.14
N LEU A 567 22.34 -16.35 14.15
CA LEU A 567 23.64 -15.69 14.33
C LEU A 567 23.48 -14.21 14.72
N LEU A 568 22.55 -13.49 14.08
CA LEU A 568 22.27 -12.09 14.41
C LEU A 568 21.70 -11.95 15.83
N THR A 569 20.79 -12.84 16.25
CA THR A 569 20.23 -12.84 17.60
C THR A 569 21.32 -13.12 18.64
N THR A 570 22.15 -14.15 18.41
CA THR A 570 23.29 -14.46 19.28
C THR A 570 24.28 -13.29 19.36
N SER A 571 24.53 -12.59 18.23
CA SER A 571 25.36 -11.38 18.21
C SER A 571 24.79 -10.26 19.07
N ASP A 572 23.46 -10.04 19.04
CA ASP A 572 22.82 -8.99 19.85
C ASP A 572 22.91 -9.30 21.36
N ASP A 573 22.82 -10.58 21.74
CA ASP A 573 23.03 -11.03 23.12
C ASP A 573 24.49 -10.87 23.55
N LEU A 574 25.46 -11.26 22.69
CA LEU A 574 26.90 -11.10 22.94
C LEU A 574 27.26 -9.60 23.01
N ASP A 575 26.66 -8.72 22.23
CA ASP A 575 26.93 -7.28 22.31
C ASP A 575 26.54 -6.71 23.68
N GLN A 576 25.50 -7.23 24.36
CA GLN A 576 25.16 -6.87 25.73
C GLN A 576 26.27 -7.34 26.72
N VAL A 577 26.77 -8.54 26.53
CA VAL A 577 27.90 -9.07 27.35
C VAL A 577 29.15 -8.23 27.14
N VAL A 578 29.44 -7.86 25.88
CA VAL A 578 30.63 -7.01 25.54
C VAL A 578 30.55 -5.65 26.24
N GLN A 579 29.36 -5.05 26.35
CA GLN A 579 29.20 -3.78 27.07
C GLN A 579 29.53 -3.88 28.57
N LEU A 580 29.38 -5.08 29.18
CA LEU A 580 29.63 -5.31 30.58
C LEU A 580 31.09 -5.71 30.87
N VAL A 581 31.65 -6.61 30.08
CA VAL A 581 32.95 -7.24 30.39
C VAL A 581 34.05 -6.95 29.36
N GLY A 582 33.73 -6.34 28.24
CA GLY A 582 34.65 -6.04 27.14
C GLY A 582 34.85 -7.21 26.17
N LYS A 583 35.19 -6.92 24.91
CA LYS A 583 35.37 -7.89 23.83
C LYS A 583 36.53 -8.87 24.10
N SER A 584 37.54 -8.45 24.85
CA SER A 584 38.72 -9.27 25.18
C SER A 584 38.40 -10.46 26.09
N ALA A 585 37.33 -10.40 26.87
CA ALA A 585 36.91 -11.47 27.79
C ALA A 585 36.15 -12.61 27.11
N LEU A 586 35.71 -12.42 25.86
CA LEU A 586 34.97 -13.43 25.12
C LEU A 586 35.87 -14.56 24.59
N GLY A 587 35.27 -15.74 24.44
CA GLY A 587 35.90 -16.88 23.75
C GLY A 587 36.14 -16.58 22.26
N ASP A 588 37.00 -17.32 21.62
CA ASP A 588 37.31 -17.10 20.20
C ASP A 588 36.13 -17.46 19.29
N SER A 589 35.29 -18.43 19.66
CA SER A 589 34.03 -18.76 19.01
C SER A 589 33.06 -17.58 19.00
N ASP A 590 32.92 -16.89 20.15
CA ASP A 590 32.02 -15.74 20.30
C ASP A 590 32.52 -14.52 19.50
N LYS A 591 33.85 -14.35 19.45
CA LYS A 591 34.50 -13.31 18.64
C LYS A 591 34.25 -13.51 17.15
N ILE A 592 34.27 -14.77 16.65
CA ILE A 592 33.91 -15.11 15.27
C ILE A 592 32.46 -14.69 15.00
N THR A 593 31.55 -15.09 15.88
CA THR A 593 30.12 -14.76 15.75
C THR A 593 29.90 -13.25 15.66
N LEU A 594 30.57 -12.45 16.50
CA LEU A 594 30.49 -10.98 16.45
C LEU A 594 31.10 -10.38 15.17
N ASP A 595 32.26 -10.89 14.72
CA ASP A 595 32.92 -10.36 13.52
C ASP A 595 32.15 -10.73 12.25
N VAL A 596 31.57 -11.94 12.15
CA VAL A 596 30.72 -12.35 11.03
C VAL A 596 29.35 -11.62 11.07
N ALA A 597 28.79 -11.42 12.25
CA ALA A 597 27.58 -10.61 12.37
C ALA A 597 27.80 -9.16 11.92
N THR A 598 28.97 -8.60 12.21
CA THR A 598 29.35 -7.27 11.71
C THR A 598 29.45 -7.27 10.18
N LEU A 599 30.09 -8.28 9.59
CA LEU A 599 30.17 -8.46 8.14
C LEU A 599 28.78 -8.56 7.51
N LEU A 600 27.88 -9.35 8.12
CA LEU A 600 26.48 -9.44 7.65
C LEU A 600 25.75 -8.09 7.77
N LYS A 601 25.87 -7.40 8.89
CA LYS A 601 25.21 -6.10 9.11
C LYS A 601 25.70 -5.05 8.10
N GLU A 602 27.00 -4.94 7.84
CA GLU A 602 27.60 -3.88 7.01
C GLU A 602 27.61 -4.19 5.51
N ASP A 603 27.79 -5.45 5.12
CA ASP A 603 28.05 -5.81 3.72
C ASP A 603 26.90 -6.63 3.08
N PHE A 604 25.99 -7.21 3.88
CA PHE A 604 24.83 -7.93 3.38
C PHE A 604 23.51 -7.19 3.63
N LEU A 605 23.24 -6.80 4.89
CA LEU A 605 21.96 -6.15 5.23
C LEU A 605 21.92 -4.70 4.78
N GLN A 606 23.04 -3.97 4.90
CA GLN A 606 23.15 -2.62 4.37
C GLN A 606 23.19 -2.67 2.84
N GLN A 607 22.41 -1.80 2.20
CA GLN A 607 22.27 -1.76 0.74
C GLN A 607 22.18 -0.32 0.27
N ASN A 608 22.93 0.03 -0.80
CA ASN A 608 22.91 1.37 -1.36
C ASN A 608 21.87 1.47 -2.49
N GLY A 609 20.75 2.14 -2.23
CA GLY A 609 19.66 2.32 -3.21
C GLY A 609 19.99 3.23 -4.41
N TYR A 610 21.14 3.90 -4.42
CA TYR A 610 21.54 4.84 -5.49
C TYR A 610 22.60 4.29 -6.43
N SER A 611 23.15 3.10 -6.15
CA SER A 611 24.20 2.51 -6.99
C SER A 611 23.65 1.41 -7.89
N ASP A 612 24.09 1.35 -9.14
CA ASP A 612 23.63 0.37 -10.12
C ASP A 612 23.89 -1.09 -9.69
N TYR A 613 24.94 -1.32 -8.91
CA TYR A 613 25.28 -2.66 -8.43
C TYR A 613 24.47 -3.11 -7.21
N ASP A 614 23.84 -2.16 -6.47
CA ASP A 614 23.24 -2.47 -5.15
C ASP A 614 21.80 -1.99 -4.99
N GLN A 615 21.26 -1.12 -5.90
CA GLN A 615 19.87 -0.65 -5.83
C GLN A 615 18.84 -1.79 -5.92
N PHE A 616 19.19 -2.88 -6.61
CA PHE A 616 18.41 -4.10 -6.75
C PHE A 616 19.31 -5.33 -6.61
N CYS A 617 18.93 -6.26 -5.74
CA CYS A 617 19.65 -7.51 -5.56
C CYS A 617 18.72 -8.69 -5.91
N PRO A 618 18.99 -9.44 -6.99
CA PRO A 618 18.19 -10.60 -7.35
C PRO A 618 18.38 -11.74 -6.32
N LEU A 619 17.39 -12.64 -6.21
CA LEU A 619 17.41 -13.73 -5.24
C LEU A 619 18.64 -14.63 -5.38
N TRP A 620 19.10 -14.91 -6.61
CA TRP A 620 20.30 -15.74 -6.83
C TRP A 620 21.57 -15.10 -6.22
N LYS A 621 21.73 -13.78 -6.38
CA LYS A 621 22.87 -13.04 -5.78
C LYS A 621 22.78 -13.05 -4.26
N THR A 622 21.59 -12.80 -3.72
CA THR A 622 21.29 -12.86 -2.28
C THR A 622 21.65 -14.24 -1.70
N GLU A 623 21.24 -15.31 -2.36
CA GLU A 623 21.53 -16.69 -1.93
C GLU A 623 23.02 -16.98 -1.89
N TRP A 624 23.78 -16.60 -2.93
CA TRP A 624 25.22 -16.80 -2.98
C TRP A 624 25.98 -15.99 -1.93
N MET A 625 25.56 -14.75 -1.69
CA MET A 625 26.13 -13.95 -0.60
C MET A 625 25.89 -14.62 0.76
N MET A 626 24.68 -15.12 1.02
CA MET A 626 24.38 -15.87 2.24
C MET A 626 25.22 -17.15 2.36
N LYS A 627 25.34 -17.93 1.28
CA LYS A 627 26.15 -19.16 1.24
C LYS A 627 27.62 -18.89 1.63
N ASN A 628 28.23 -17.92 0.96
CA ASN A 628 29.66 -17.62 1.17
C ASN A 628 29.92 -17.05 2.58
N MET A 629 29.07 -16.16 3.09
CA MET A 629 29.24 -15.60 4.44
C MET A 629 29.05 -16.66 5.54
N MET A 630 28.03 -17.54 5.36
CA MET A 630 27.82 -18.62 6.34
C MET A 630 28.86 -19.73 6.26
N ALA A 631 29.38 -20.04 5.06
CA ALA A 631 30.48 -20.96 4.92
C ALA A 631 31.75 -20.44 5.59
N PHE A 632 32.04 -19.13 5.48
CA PHE A 632 33.14 -18.51 6.22
C PHE A 632 33.01 -18.68 7.75
N HIS A 633 31.77 -18.45 8.26
CA HIS A 633 31.49 -18.70 9.69
C HIS A 633 31.77 -20.15 10.09
N ASP A 634 31.31 -21.12 9.29
CA ASP A 634 31.44 -22.54 9.59
C ASP A 634 32.91 -22.99 9.58
N GLU A 635 33.69 -22.58 8.58
CA GLU A 635 35.09 -22.92 8.48
C GLU A 635 35.91 -22.25 9.60
N ALA A 636 35.60 -21.00 9.95
CA ALA A 636 36.22 -20.30 11.07
C ALA A 636 35.94 -21.01 12.43
N GLN A 637 34.70 -21.44 12.66
CA GLN A 637 34.34 -22.19 13.86
C GLN A 637 35.03 -23.55 13.93
N LYS A 638 35.16 -24.28 12.80
CA LYS A 638 35.91 -25.53 12.72
C LYS A 638 37.39 -25.34 13.06
N ALA A 639 38.04 -24.32 12.51
CA ALA A 639 39.42 -24.01 12.76
C ALA A 639 39.71 -23.70 14.25
N VAL A 640 38.80 -22.93 14.91
CA VAL A 640 38.90 -22.66 16.35
C VAL A 640 38.66 -23.92 17.16
N ALA A 641 37.72 -24.80 16.78
CA ALA A 641 37.50 -26.07 17.43
C ALA A 641 38.71 -27.02 17.36
N GLN A 642 39.59 -26.86 16.34
CA GLN A 642 40.85 -27.56 16.18
C GLN A 642 41.99 -26.95 16.99
N GLY A 643 41.76 -25.80 17.67
CA GLY A 643 42.74 -25.21 18.60
C GLY A 643 43.47 -23.97 18.05
N HIS A 644 43.14 -23.50 16.88
CA HIS A 644 43.70 -22.27 16.31
C HIS A 644 43.05 -21.02 16.91
N SER A 645 43.86 -19.97 17.22
CA SER A 645 43.29 -18.72 17.75
C SER A 645 42.64 -17.90 16.64
N TRP A 646 41.53 -17.23 16.98
CA TRP A 646 40.81 -16.38 16.02
C TRP A 646 41.68 -15.26 15.44
N VAL A 647 42.64 -14.73 16.20
CA VAL A 647 43.53 -13.67 15.71
C VAL A 647 44.37 -14.17 14.54
N LYS A 648 44.99 -15.37 14.65
CA LYS A 648 45.80 -15.97 13.59
C LYS A 648 44.95 -16.28 12.35
N ILE A 649 43.76 -16.88 12.54
CA ILE A 649 42.81 -17.18 11.45
C ILE A 649 42.40 -15.90 10.70
N ARG A 650 42.05 -14.86 11.43
CA ARG A 650 41.60 -13.58 10.87
C ARG A 650 42.69 -12.90 10.02
N GLU A 651 43.95 -12.95 10.45
CA GLU A 651 45.10 -12.41 9.69
C GLU A 651 45.33 -13.21 8.41
N SER A 652 45.35 -14.54 8.48
CA SER A 652 45.59 -15.41 7.32
C SER A 652 44.44 -15.41 6.30
N THR A 653 43.24 -15.10 6.73
CA THR A 653 42.04 -15.05 5.86
C THR A 653 41.61 -13.62 5.46
N SER A 654 42.45 -12.61 5.69
CA SER A 654 42.13 -11.20 5.43
C SER A 654 41.75 -10.91 3.96
N GLU A 655 42.40 -11.59 3.01
CA GLU A 655 42.07 -11.49 1.58
C GLU A 655 40.68 -12.03 1.28
N ILE A 656 40.28 -13.18 1.85
CA ILE A 656 38.96 -13.77 1.69
C ILE A 656 37.90 -12.86 2.29
N GLN A 657 38.14 -12.28 3.47
CA GLN A 657 37.24 -11.32 4.07
C GLN A 657 37.05 -10.08 3.18
N SER A 658 38.10 -9.59 2.51
CA SER A 658 38.00 -8.51 1.54
C SER A 658 37.17 -8.91 0.32
N GLN A 659 37.32 -10.14 -0.20
CA GLN A 659 36.53 -10.65 -1.32
C GLN A 659 35.06 -10.84 -0.92
N LEU A 660 34.73 -11.31 0.28
CA LEU A 660 33.37 -11.40 0.82
C LEU A 660 32.68 -10.03 0.87
N ARG A 661 33.40 -8.99 1.31
CA ARG A 661 32.89 -7.62 1.33
C ARG A 661 32.67 -7.06 -0.07
N SER A 662 33.44 -7.49 -1.06
CA SER A 662 33.35 -7.01 -2.44
C SER A 662 32.23 -7.67 -3.24
N MET A 663 31.63 -8.78 -2.78
CA MET A 663 30.53 -9.47 -3.48
C MET A 663 29.35 -8.56 -3.82
N LYS A 664 29.06 -7.56 -2.98
CA LYS A 664 27.97 -6.60 -3.22
C LYS A 664 28.14 -5.75 -4.48
N PHE A 665 29.39 -5.51 -4.93
CA PHE A 665 29.69 -4.65 -6.08
C PHE A 665 29.46 -5.31 -7.45
N GLU A 666 29.13 -6.59 -7.50
CA GLU A 666 28.77 -7.28 -8.74
C GLU A 666 27.47 -6.73 -9.32
N LEU A 667 27.46 -6.47 -10.62
CA LEU A 667 26.28 -5.91 -11.30
C LEU A 667 25.16 -6.98 -11.43
N PRO A 668 23.94 -6.72 -10.99
CA PRO A 668 22.82 -7.66 -11.08
C PRO A 668 22.33 -7.89 -12.52
N SER A 669 22.57 -6.93 -13.44
CA SER A 669 22.16 -6.97 -14.84
C SER A 669 22.83 -8.07 -15.67
N ASP A 670 23.92 -8.62 -15.18
CA ASP A 670 24.67 -9.63 -15.93
C ASP A 670 24.08 -11.06 -15.81
N GLY A 671 22.96 -11.19 -15.11
CA GLY A 671 22.09 -12.36 -15.11
C GLY A 671 22.71 -13.68 -14.67
N GLU A 672 21.87 -14.60 -14.24
CA GLU A 672 22.21 -15.98 -13.90
C GLU A 672 22.75 -16.76 -15.13
N GLU A 673 22.35 -16.35 -16.34
CA GLU A 673 22.69 -17.00 -17.61
C GLU A 673 24.14 -16.72 -18.08
N LYS A 674 24.77 -15.65 -17.63
CA LYS A 674 26.19 -15.43 -17.87
C LYS A 674 27.01 -16.25 -16.86
N VAL A 675 27.30 -17.47 -17.25
CA VAL A 675 28.06 -18.53 -16.57
C VAL A 675 29.33 -18.05 -15.81
N GLY A 676 29.84 -16.85 -16.10
CA GLY A 676 31.04 -16.30 -15.47
C GLY A 676 30.85 -15.76 -14.05
N LYS A 677 29.66 -15.27 -13.66
CA LYS A 677 29.48 -14.62 -12.35
C LYS A 677 29.03 -15.57 -11.24
N LYS A 678 28.20 -16.54 -11.54
CA LYS A 678 27.92 -17.64 -10.63
C LYS A 678 29.22 -18.40 -10.32
N ALA A 679 30.08 -18.56 -11.35
CA ALA A 679 31.39 -19.13 -11.20
C ALA A 679 32.30 -18.34 -10.24
N SER A 680 32.25 -17.02 -10.17
CA SER A 680 33.06 -16.22 -9.25
C SER A 680 32.68 -16.45 -7.79
N TYR A 681 31.40 -16.62 -7.47
CA TYR A 681 30.93 -16.95 -6.11
C TYR A 681 31.27 -18.39 -5.72
N GLU A 682 31.21 -19.34 -6.67
CA GLU A 682 31.65 -20.75 -6.46
C GLU A 682 33.15 -20.83 -6.28
N GLU A 683 33.91 -20.10 -7.10
CA GLU A 683 35.38 -20.01 -6.97
C GLU A 683 35.81 -19.41 -5.64
N LEU A 684 35.10 -18.37 -5.16
CA LEU A 684 35.35 -17.80 -3.83
C LEU A 684 35.10 -18.82 -2.74
N LEU A 685 34.00 -19.59 -2.82
CA LEU A 685 33.70 -20.66 -1.86
C LEU A 685 34.80 -21.73 -1.85
N GLN A 686 35.28 -22.14 -3.02
CA GLN A 686 36.34 -23.13 -3.14
C GLN A 686 37.65 -22.59 -2.61
N LYS A 687 38.10 -21.39 -2.99
CA LYS A 687 39.29 -20.72 -2.46
C LYS A 687 39.25 -20.59 -0.93
N MET A 688 38.08 -20.29 -0.40
CA MET A 688 37.90 -20.20 1.05
C MET A 688 38.13 -21.55 1.72
N THR A 689 37.55 -22.64 1.20
CA THR A 689 37.73 -24.00 1.75
C THR A 689 39.19 -24.43 1.68
N GLU A 690 39.87 -24.20 0.57
CA GLU A 690 41.31 -24.50 0.37
C GLU A 690 42.18 -23.70 1.35
N LYS A 691 41.89 -22.41 1.54
CA LYS A 691 42.66 -21.56 2.45
C LYS A 691 42.50 -21.97 3.91
N PHE A 692 41.28 -22.29 4.34
CA PHE A 692 41.08 -22.80 5.70
C PHE A 692 41.74 -24.16 5.92
N ALA A 693 41.77 -25.05 4.93
CA ALA A 693 42.51 -26.29 5.00
C ALA A 693 44.01 -26.01 5.21
N SER A 694 44.60 -25.06 4.45
CA SER A 694 46.01 -24.70 4.63
C SER A 694 46.35 -24.08 5.99
N VAL A 695 45.43 -23.31 6.58
CA VAL A 695 45.60 -22.69 7.93
C VAL A 695 45.54 -23.74 9.03
N VAL A 696 44.80 -24.82 8.81
CA VAL A 696 44.71 -25.95 9.76
C VAL A 696 45.95 -26.82 9.71
N ASP A 697 46.57 -26.95 8.53
CA ASP A 697 47.79 -27.74 8.37
C ASP A 697 49.06 -27.00 8.87
N GLU A 698 49.05 -25.66 9.03
CA GLU A 698 50.10 -24.83 9.64
C GLU A 698 49.93 -24.68 11.16
#